data_62c75e98cc2c13ac1c1e291644f5c3ae
#
_entry.id   62c75e98cc2c13ac1c1e291644f5c3ae
#
_cell.length_a   1.000
_cell.length_b   1.000
_cell.length_c   1.000
_cell.angle_alpha   90.00
_cell.angle_beta   90.00
_cell.angle_gamma   90.00
#
_symmetry.space_group_name_H-M   'P 1'
#
loop_
_entity.id
_entity.type
_entity.pdbx_description
1 polymer ?
#
loop_
_entity_poly.entity_id
_entity_poly.type
_entity_poly.pdbx_seq_one_letter_code
_entity_poly.pdbx_strand_id
1 'polypeptide(L)'
;MPLLIFWRKLGADWRTRWWVTVTVFALCLGTAPLTFVKRLEWGTENARLKVRAEFGPAPHADLLLVGIDEETLVYLGQWPFPRSVHGVLLDWLSQDSTTRPAVAAWDLLFIDRNFDPTIDQAFADPLARAHFPVILGAASDPGLDEPGLQADGESSIQLRPLASTSTTPHLASLPDLRAAKLPLANLRAVALTAFIDAEADADGVVRRLPLIVRIGDGVYPSLVLQTLLTRWKLGPDAVEIIPGDRIILRRDTQELARIPIDGNGDYHLNYRYEHQSETNQAGIPTLGYWQIYEPLMNRYLAGDNSAPLPATGGKILLFGQVASGLTDIGPSPLEGKSAKVMVHLNALDNILKSDYRHDVPLAPVLAAFLALGLLAGWLLDRRGYRTYAIALPLAVIALVALATTCLVATSTMLPLVLPLGALALQQGAFTTLKIREEQARRDRIRGMFATYVAPTLVDRMVQSGEEPRLGGVEEEITAYFSDIESFSSFSEKLSPTRLVELMNEYLSACTDIVQAEGGTLDKFIGDAVVAMYGAPLTLPNHGHRAVVAALRVHRRCDELRAKWRAEQAEKGWPDIVTNLQTRIGLNVGRAVVGNMGSHTRFNYTMMGDTVNLAARMESGAKAYGVYTMVTETVVAASRLAEPDAVLFRPLDRIIVKGRSLPVSIYEAVALREDATDRVREAVAIFAEGLKKYLAQDWDGARACFERSLPLEPHAKNNPSLVLLERVAFMKTHPPGPDWDGVWRMTSK
;
A
#
# COMPACT_ATOMS: atom_id res chain seq x y z
N MET A 1 9.29 -14.33 29.39
CA MET A 1 8.16 -15.28 29.44
C MET A 1 6.83 -14.68 28.86
N PRO A 2 6.39 -13.45 29.14
CA PRO A 2 5.15 -12.88 28.56
C PRO A 2 5.15 -12.75 27.03
N LEU A 3 6.26 -12.37 26.43
CA LEU A 3 6.45 -12.24 24.98
C LEU A 3 6.27 -13.57 24.22
N LEU A 4 6.74 -14.69 24.77
CA LEU A 4 6.60 -16.03 24.16
C LEU A 4 5.15 -16.53 24.17
N ILE A 5 4.37 -16.18 25.19
CA ILE A 5 2.94 -16.51 25.31
C ILE A 5 2.12 -15.68 24.31
N PHE A 6 2.47 -14.39 24.14
CA PHE A 6 1.88 -13.50 23.13
C PHE A 6 2.14 -14.02 21.72
N TRP A 7 3.40 -14.45 21.43
CA TRP A 7 3.80 -15.01 20.14
C TRP A 7 3.06 -16.29 19.76
N ARG A 8 2.76 -17.17 20.72
CA ARG A 8 2.00 -18.41 20.48
C ARG A 8 0.51 -18.15 20.19
N LYS A 9 -0.04 -17.03 20.64
CA LYS A 9 -1.45 -16.63 20.41
C LYS A 9 -1.67 -15.89 19.11
N LEU A 10 -0.63 -15.35 18.48
CA LEU A 10 -0.71 -14.69 17.18
C LEU A 10 -0.82 -15.75 16.07
N GLY A 11 -1.82 -15.60 15.19
CA GLY A 11 -1.94 -16.40 13.96
C GLY A 11 -0.70 -16.30 13.08
N ALA A 12 -0.52 -17.25 12.16
CA ALA A 12 0.64 -17.31 11.25
C ALA A 12 0.85 -15.99 10.48
N ASP A 13 -0.23 -15.35 10.04
CA ASP A 13 -0.21 -14.11 9.27
C ASP A 13 0.33 -12.92 10.06
N TRP A 14 -0.01 -12.82 11.35
CA TRP A 14 0.52 -11.79 12.23
C TRP A 14 2.00 -11.96 12.54
N ARG A 15 2.50 -13.19 12.60
CA ARG A 15 3.94 -13.46 12.75
C ARG A 15 4.72 -12.98 11.54
N THR A 16 4.20 -13.23 10.34
CA THR A 16 4.80 -12.77 9.08
C THR A 16 4.85 -11.24 9.03
N ARG A 17 3.78 -10.55 9.40
CA ARG A 17 3.73 -9.08 9.45
C ARG A 17 4.70 -8.50 10.47
N TRP A 18 4.84 -9.14 11.61
CA TRP A 18 5.84 -8.74 12.59
C TRP A 18 7.26 -8.85 12.05
N TRP A 19 7.61 -9.96 11.38
CA TRP A 19 8.91 -10.11 10.76
C TRP A 19 9.16 -9.09 9.65
N VAL A 20 8.18 -8.79 8.82
CA VAL A 20 8.25 -7.70 7.84
C VAL A 20 8.57 -6.38 8.53
N THR A 21 7.87 -6.07 9.63
CA THR A 21 8.09 -4.83 10.40
C THR A 21 9.51 -4.74 10.95
N VAL A 22 10.02 -5.83 11.57
CA VAL A 22 11.38 -5.90 12.11
C VAL A 22 12.42 -5.76 10.99
N THR A 23 12.20 -6.41 9.85
CA THR A 23 13.09 -6.32 8.69
C THR A 23 13.15 -4.92 8.13
N VAL A 24 12.00 -4.25 7.96
CA VAL A 24 11.92 -2.85 7.50
C VAL A 24 12.61 -1.91 8.49
N PHE A 25 12.41 -2.12 9.80
CA PHE A 25 13.10 -1.34 10.84
C PHE A 25 14.62 -1.45 10.74
N ALA A 26 15.14 -2.67 10.65
CA ALA A 26 16.57 -2.91 10.51
C ALA A 26 17.14 -2.34 9.22
N LEU A 27 16.43 -2.49 8.09
CA LEU A 27 16.81 -1.93 6.80
C LEU A 27 16.91 -0.40 6.85
N CYS A 28 15.91 0.27 7.43
CA CYS A 28 15.91 1.73 7.55
C CYS A 28 17.04 2.24 8.44
N LEU A 29 17.32 1.59 9.56
CA LEU A 29 18.46 1.95 10.40
C LEU A 29 19.80 1.74 9.66
N GLY A 30 19.93 0.67 8.90
CA GLY A 30 21.13 0.40 8.10
C GLY A 30 21.33 1.38 6.94
N THR A 31 20.27 1.96 6.40
CA THR A 31 20.34 2.93 5.30
C THR A 31 20.44 4.39 5.75
N ALA A 32 20.21 4.68 7.04
CA ALA A 32 20.24 6.04 7.60
C ALA A 32 21.55 6.82 7.33
N PRO A 33 22.75 6.21 7.37
CA PRO A 33 23.98 6.95 7.10
C PRO A 33 24.23 7.31 5.63
N LEU A 34 23.43 6.77 4.69
CA LEU A 34 23.61 7.02 3.26
C LEU A 34 23.37 8.49 2.91
N THR A 35 24.30 9.09 2.16
CA THR A 35 24.25 10.50 1.75
C THR A 35 22.97 10.87 1.02
N PHE A 36 22.45 9.96 0.18
CA PHE A 36 21.17 10.15 -0.52
C PHE A 36 20.00 10.32 0.45
N VAL A 37 19.92 9.47 1.49
CA VAL A 37 18.87 9.54 2.52
C VAL A 37 18.97 10.84 3.29
N LYS A 38 20.18 11.24 3.69
CA LYS A 38 20.44 12.52 4.37
C LYS A 38 19.99 13.71 3.52
N ARG A 39 20.30 13.71 2.21
CA ARG A 39 19.87 14.79 1.30
C ARG A 39 18.34 14.91 1.20
N LEU A 40 17.63 13.77 1.15
CA LEU A 40 16.17 13.80 1.16
C LEU A 40 15.64 14.36 2.49
N GLU A 41 16.22 13.96 3.63
CA GLU A 41 15.83 14.48 4.95
C GLU A 41 16.06 15.99 5.02
N TRP A 42 17.24 16.49 4.59
CA TRP A 42 17.52 17.91 4.51
C TRP A 42 16.53 18.69 3.64
N GLY A 43 16.04 18.08 2.54
CA GLY A 43 14.99 18.68 1.72
C GLY A 43 13.69 18.89 2.50
N THR A 44 13.26 17.89 3.29
CA THR A 44 12.07 18.02 4.15
C THR A 44 12.30 18.98 5.32
N GLU A 45 13.52 19.02 5.86
CA GLU A 45 13.94 19.94 6.90
C GLU A 45 13.87 21.39 6.42
N ASN A 46 14.48 21.70 5.26
CA ASN A 46 14.44 23.03 4.67
C ASN A 46 13.00 23.51 4.44
N ALA A 47 12.11 22.63 3.90
CA ALA A 47 10.71 22.98 3.69
C ALA A 47 9.99 23.33 5.01
N ARG A 48 10.25 22.57 6.08
CA ARG A 48 9.65 22.82 7.41
C ARG A 48 10.23 24.07 8.09
N LEU A 49 11.53 24.35 7.90
CA LEU A 49 12.17 25.56 8.39
C LEU A 49 11.60 26.83 7.69
N LYS A 50 11.30 26.75 6.38
CA LYS A 50 10.60 27.84 5.68
C LYS A 50 9.23 28.14 6.30
N VAL A 51 8.43 27.09 6.52
CA VAL A 51 7.13 27.26 7.21
C VAL A 51 7.33 27.86 8.61
N ARG A 52 8.34 27.40 9.37
CA ARG A 52 8.64 27.94 10.69
C ARG A 52 9.03 29.42 10.63
N ALA A 53 9.82 29.84 9.64
CA ALA A 53 10.26 31.22 9.48
C ALA A 53 9.08 32.19 9.34
N GLU A 54 7.97 31.76 8.70
CA GLU A 54 6.74 32.56 8.55
C GLU A 54 6.00 32.85 9.88
N PHE A 55 6.19 32.00 10.89
CA PHE A 55 5.50 32.09 12.20
C PHE A 55 6.46 32.47 13.35
N GLY A 56 7.67 33.00 13.04
CA GLY A 56 8.67 33.32 14.03
C GLY A 56 8.38 34.62 14.81
N PRO A 57 8.87 34.74 16.07
CA PRO A 57 8.85 36.01 16.79
C PRO A 57 9.84 37.01 16.12
N ALA A 58 9.63 38.30 16.37
CA ALA A 58 10.59 39.32 15.92
C ALA A 58 12.02 39.03 16.41
N PRO A 59 13.09 39.43 15.66
CA PRO A 59 14.49 39.27 16.06
C PRO A 59 14.76 39.88 17.43
N HIS A 60 15.84 39.40 18.08
CA HIS A 60 16.27 40.01 19.36
C HIS A 60 16.62 41.48 19.16
N ALA A 61 16.09 42.33 20.01
CA ALA A 61 16.18 43.78 19.85
C ALA A 61 17.64 44.33 19.89
N ASP A 62 18.56 43.59 20.49
CA ASP A 62 19.96 43.96 20.56
C ASP A 62 20.74 43.72 19.26
N LEU A 63 20.24 42.93 18.32
CA LEU A 63 20.93 42.58 17.08
C LEU A 63 20.75 43.66 16.02
N LEU A 64 21.84 44.01 15.33
CA LEU A 64 21.83 44.88 14.17
C LEU A 64 22.90 44.43 13.17
N LEU A 65 22.46 44.07 11.95
CA LEU A 65 23.37 43.80 10.84
C LEU A 65 23.85 45.11 10.21
N VAL A 66 25.16 45.24 10.06
CA VAL A 66 25.77 46.31 9.29
C VAL A 66 26.32 45.72 7.99
N GLY A 67 25.50 45.84 6.93
CA GLY A 67 25.79 45.23 5.66
C GLY A 67 26.65 46.06 4.73
N ILE A 68 27.66 45.40 4.13
CA ILE A 68 28.36 46.00 2.96
C ILE A 68 27.50 45.64 1.75
N ASP A 69 26.55 46.53 1.44
CA ASP A 69 25.56 46.41 0.38
C ASP A 69 25.96 47.15 -0.90
N GLU A 70 25.14 47.10 -1.93
CA GLU A 70 25.36 47.77 -3.21
C GLU A 70 25.48 49.29 -3.06
N GLU A 71 24.68 49.92 -2.20
CA GLU A 71 24.72 51.34 -1.92
C GLU A 71 26.07 51.74 -1.32
N THR A 72 26.55 50.97 -0.35
CA THR A 72 27.87 51.14 0.26
C THR A 72 28.99 51.08 -0.77
N LEU A 73 28.92 50.13 -1.74
CA LEU A 73 29.91 50.02 -2.82
C LEU A 73 29.90 51.21 -3.76
N VAL A 74 28.73 51.82 -3.99
CA VAL A 74 28.60 53.00 -4.82
C VAL A 74 29.31 54.23 -4.17
N TYR A 75 29.15 54.42 -2.86
CA TYR A 75 29.65 55.61 -2.15
C TYR A 75 31.08 55.47 -1.61
N LEU A 76 31.46 54.30 -1.11
CA LEU A 76 32.78 54.05 -0.55
C LEU A 76 33.78 53.45 -1.56
N GLY A 77 33.31 53.02 -2.73
CA GLY A 77 34.14 52.47 -3.78
C GLY A 77 34.29 50.96 -3.73
N GLN A 78 35.30 50.45 -4.41
CA GLN A 78 35.52 49.01 -4.58
C GLN A 78 35.93 48.35 -3.26
N TRP A 79 35.30 47.23 -2.97
CA TRP A 79 35.69 46.34 -1.87
C TRP A 79 36.97 45.55 -2.21
N PRO A 80 37.92 45.31 -1.27
CA PRO A 80 37.89 45.75 0.14
C PRO A 80 38.23 47.23 0.31
N PHE A 81 37.52 47.89 1.25
CA PHE A 81 37.77 49.30 1.56
C PHE A 81 39.13 49.51 2.20
N PRO A 82 39.72 50.70 2.05
CA PRO A 82 40.90 51.09 2.84
C PRO A 82 40.61 50.94 4.34
N ARG A 83 41.53 50.37 5.09
CA ARG A 83 41.38 50.11 6.53
C ARG A 83 41.09 51.39 7.36
N SER A 84 41.53 52.54 6.89
CA SER A 84 41.18 53.83 7.46
C SER A 84 39.69 54.14 7.52
N VAL A 85 38.91 53.61 6.56
CA VAL A 85 37.44 53.74 6.56
C VAL A 85 36.84 53.08 7.80
N HIS A 86 37.28 51.83 8.11
CA HIS A 86 36.86 51.11 9.31
C HIS A 86 37.35 51.83 10.60
N GLY A 87 38.56 52.36 10.61
CA GLY A 87 39.09 53.08 11.72
C GLY A 87 38.34 54.37 12.05
N VAL A 88 38.05 55.19 11.04
CA VAL A 88 37.24 56.40 11.17
C VAL A 88 35.84 56.11 11.70
N LEU A 89 35.17 55.03 11.18
CA LEU A 89 33.89 54.63 11.68
C LEU A 89 33.91 54.29 13.17
N LEU A 90 34.92 53.53 13.64
CA LEU A 90 35.09 53.22 15.06
C LEU A 90 35.30 54.47 15.94
N ASP A 91 36.10 55.38 15.50
CA ASP A 91 36.31 56.65 16.22
C ASP A 91 34.97 57.41 16.34
N TRP A 92 34.22 57.55 15.27
CA TRP A 92 32.91 58.22 15.29
C TRP A 92 31.90 57.57 16.18
N LEU A 93 31.74 56.19 16.09
CA LEU A 93 30.85 55.43 16.96
C LEU A 93 31.23 55.54 18.45
N SER A 94 32.54 55.83 18.74
CA SER A 94 33.07 55.99 20.11
C SER A 94 32.77 57.33 20.72
N GLN A 95 32.60 58.42 19.91
CA GLN A 95 32.49 59.79 20.37
C GLN A 95 31.16 60.06 21.11
N ASP A 96 30.04 59.46 20.63
CA ASP A 96 28.72 59.66 21.26
C ASP A 96 28.24 58.40 21.98
N SER A 97 27.84 58.58 23.22
CA SER A 97 27.30 57.45 24.01
C SER A 97 26.01 56.85 23.44
N THR A 98 25.27 57.65 22.64
CA THR A 98 24.01 57.19 22.00
C THR A 98 24.24 56.30 20.78
N THR A 99 25.44 56.38 20.15
CA THR A 99 25.84 55.55 19.02
C THR A 99 26.73 54.39 19.43
N ARG A 100 27.24 54.39 20.65
CA ARG A 100 28.22 53.40 21.12
C ARG A 100 27.62 52.01 21.25
N PRO A 101 28.05 51.02 20.46
CA PRO A 101 27.50 49.67 20.53
C PRO A 101 27.93 48.95 21.83
N ALA A 102 27.22 47.88 22.20
CA ALA A 102 27.65 47.00 23.26
C ALA A 102 28.82 46.09 22.83
N VAL A 103 28.84 45.68 21.56
CA VAL A 103 29.88 44.88 20.90
C VAL A 103 29.85 45.18 19.41
N ALA A 104 31.02 45.29 18.76
CA ALA A 104 31.17 45.35 17.33
C ALA A 104 31.95 44.11 16.84
N ALA A 105 31.35 43.26 16.05
CA ALA A 105 31.91 41.99 15.56
C ALA A 105 31.99 42.00 14.04
N TRP A 106 33.15 41.68 13.49
CA TRP A 106 33.43 41.66 12.06
C TRP A 106 33.48 40.22 11.53
N ASP A 107 32.53 39.82 10.68
CA ASP A 107 32.58 38.63 9.83
C ASP A 107 33.41 38.94 8.58
N LEU A 108 34.63 39.44 8.82
CA LEU A 108 35.59 39.88 7.80
C LEU A 108 37.00 39.52 8.24
N LEU A 109 37.86 39.18 7.26
CA LEU A 109 39.27 38.84 7.50
C LEU A 109 40.19 40.02 7.22
N PHE A 110 41.03 40.38 8.18
CA PHE A 110 42.06 41.43 8.08
C PHE A 110 43.46 40.79 8.18
N ILE A 111 43.76 39.87 7.26
CA ILE A 111 44.92 38.97 7.30
C ILE A 111 46.11 39.49 6.47
N ASP A 112 45.86 40.22 5.36
CA ASP A 112 46.88 40.66 4.44
C ASP A 112 47.51 41.94 4.91
N ARG A 113 48.86 42.00 4.91
CA ARG A 113 49.59 43.25 5.17
C ARG A 113 49.45 44.23 4.01
N ASN A 114 49.20 45.50 4.32
CA ASN A 114 49.28 46.50 3.29
C ASN A 114 50.78 46.84 2.99
N PHE A 115 51.06 47.20 1.74
CA PHE A 115 52.39 47.61 1.35
C PHE A 115 52.90 48.86 2.16
N ASP A 116 51.95 49.72 2.51
CA ASP A 116 52.21 50.83 3.41
C ASP A 116 51.67 50.50 4.81
N PRO A 117 52.58 50.31 5.82
CA PRO A 117 52.20 50.01 7.20
C PRO A 117 51.33 51.07 7.87
N THR A 118 51.37 52.33 7.40
CA THR A 118 50.57 53.44 7.95
C THR A 118 49.08 53.21 7.73
N ILE A 119 48.67 52.45 6.66
CA ILE A 119 47.32 52.12 6.37
C ILE A 119 46.79 51.09 7.39
N ASP A 120 47.65 50.15 7.80
CA ASP A 120 47.27 49.14 8.82
C ASP A 120 47.15 49.81 10.20
N GLN A 121 48.06 50.80 10.47
CA GLN A 121 48.04 51.58 11.70
C GLN A 121 46.81 52.50 11.79
N ALA A 122 46.31 53.02 10.65
CA ALA A 122 45.13 53.86 10.58
C ALA A 122 43.86 53.11 11.03
N PHE A 123 43.91 51.75 11.14
CA PHE A 123 42.82 50.91 11.75
C PHE A 123 43.20 50.50 13.19
N ALA A 124 44.46 50.16 13.46
CA ALA A 124 44.91 49.72 14.78
C ALA A 124 44.75 50.81 15.86
N ASP A 125 45.06 52.05 15.54
CA ASP A 125 44.94 53.16 16.49
C ASP A 125 43.52 53.48 16.94
N PRO A 126 42.51 53.56 16.02
CA PRO A 126 41.10 53.65 16.41
C PRO A 126 40.63 52.45 17.22
N LEU A 127 41.04 51.21 16.87
CA LEU A 127 40.75 50.02 17.65
C LEU A 127 41.22 50.14 19.10
N ALA A 128 42.43 50.61 19.30
CA ALA A 128 43.01 50.83 20.65
C ALA A 128 42.27 51.91 21.47
N ARG A 129 41.65 52.87 20.79
CA ARG A 129 40.91 54.00 21.44
C ARG A 129 39.41 53.70 21.56
N ALA A 130 38.90 52.59 20.93
CA ALA A 130 37.51 52.32 20.95
C ALA A 130 36.97 52.14 22.38
N HIS A 131 35.86 52.82 22.71
CA HIS A 131 35.22 52.76 24.03
C HIS A 131 34.24 51.58 24.15
N PHE A 132 34.30 50.62 23.24
CA PHE A 132 33.53 49.39 23.22
C PHE A 132 34.36 48.24 22.67
N PRO A 133 34.08 47.01 23.03
CA PRO A 133 34.82 45.84 22.55
C PRO A 133 34.60 45.60 21.07
N VAL A 134 35.70 45.28 20.36
CA VAL A 134 35.74 44.92 18.94
C VAL A 134 36.25 43.51 18.80
N ILE A 135 35.60 42.71 17.94
CA ILE A 135 35.96 41.34 17.63
C ILE A 135 36.26 41.23 16.14
N LEU A 136 37.42 40.73 15.78
CA LEU A 136 37.87 40.54 14.40
C LEU A 136 37.81 39.06 14.03
N GLY A 137 37.44 38.77 12.76
CA GLY A 137 37.33 37.42 12.22
C GLY A 137 38.68 36.74 12.02
N ALA A 138 38.78 35.47 12.38
CA ALA A 138 39.83 34.53 12.01
C ALA A 138 39.17 33.32 11.26
N ALA A 139 39.93 32.65 10.43
CA ALA A 139 39.43 31.46 9.72
C ALA A 139 40.38 30.27 9.85
N SER A 140 39.85 29.04 9.86
CA SER A 140 40.69 27.85 9.72
C SER A 140 41.26 27.73 8.30
N ASP A 141 42.45 27.16 8.17
CA ASP A 141 43.08 26.88 6.89
C ASP A 141 43.59 25.44 6.82
N PRO A 142 42.73 24.47 6.40
CA PRO A 142 43.11 23.07 6.33
C PRO A 142 44.12 22.75 5.22
N GLY A 143 44.44 23.71 4.35
CA GLY A 143 45.41 23.57 3.24
C GLY A 143 46.86 23.93 3.60
N LEU A 144 47.15 24.38 4.80
CA LEU A 144 48.47 24.66 5.25
C LEU A 144 49.20 23.39 5.73
N ASP A 145 50.40 23.11 5.17
CA ASP A 145 51.20 21.93 5.51
C ASP A 145 51.84 21.99 6.91
N GLU A 146 51.96 23.16 7.49
CA GLU A 146 52.51 23.33 8.86
C GLU A 146 51.39 23.43 9.91
N PRO A 147 51.37 22.54 10.90
CA PRO A 147 50.42 22.61 12.00
C PRO A 147 50.74 23.79 12.91
N GLY A 148 49.73 24.60 13.18
CA GLY A 148 49.84 25.71 14.13
C GLY A 148 49.11 26.95 13.71
N LEU A 149 49.13 27.95 14.59
CA LEU A 149 48.61 29.28 14.31
C LEU A 149 49.70 30.05 13.55
N GLN A 150 49.53 30.24 12.21
CA GLN A 150 50.47 31.10 11.47
C GLN A 150 50.28 32.54 11.90
N ALA A 151 51.22 33.01 12.66
CA ALA A 151 51.41 34.41 12.90
C ALA A 151 52.72 34.82 12.24
N ASP A 152 52.74 35.97 11.58
CA ASP A 152 53.92 36.53 10.95
C ASP A 152 55.14 36.51 11.89
N GLY A 153 56.00 35.50 11.77
CA GLY A 153 57.37 35.43 12.30
C GLY A 153 57.65 35.79 13.77
N GLU A 154 56.71 36.30 14.52
CA GLU A 154 56.84 36.65 15.93
C GLU A 154 55.94 35.74 16.77
N SER A 155 56.57 34.90 17.58
CA SER A 155 55.94 33.92 18.46
C SER A 155 55.29 34.58 19.67
N SER A 156 54.11 35.15 19.53
CA SER A 156 53.20 35.30 20.67
C SER A 156 51.76 35.34 20.20
N ILE A 157 51.13 34.18 20.31
CA ILE A 157 49.72 34.01 20.09
C ILE A 157 48.99 34.77 21.20
N GLN A 158 48.41 35.92 20.86
CA GLN A 158 47.52 36.65 21.78
C GLN A 158 46.06 36.19 21.67
N LEU A 159 45.83 35.01 21.08
CA LEU A 159 44.56 34.33 21.21
C LEU A 159 44.48 33.70 22.60
N ARG A 160 43.53 34.13 23.42
CA ARG A 160 43.27 33.49 24.71
C ARG A 160 42.37 32.27 24.45
N PRO A 161 42.87 31.04 24.67
CA PRO A 161 42.00 29.87 24.60
C PRO A 161 40.94 29.91 25.70
N LEU A 162 39.75 29.42 25.41
CA LEU A 162 38.70 29.17 26.41
C LEU A 162 39.11 28.05 27.33
N ALA A 163 39.77 27.01 26.81
CA ALA A 163 40.22 25.84 27.53
C ALA A 163 41.45 25.23 26.83
N SER A 164 42.19 24.37 27.53
CA SER A 164 43.29 23.58 26.98
C SER A 164 42.98 22.08 27.13
N THR A 165 43.35 21.28 26.13
CA THR A 165 43.25 19.83 26.20
C THR A 165 44.18 19.22 27.25
N SER A 166 45.29 19.89 27.59
CA SER A 166 46.20 19.48 28.66
C SER A 166 45.56 19.58 30.05
N THR A 167 44.72 20.59 30.29
CA THR A 167 43.97 20.77 31.55
C THR A 167 42.58 20.10 31.54
N THR A 168 42.01 19.85 30.36
CA THR A 168 40.67 19.32 30.16
C THR A 168 40.70 18.21 29.08
N PRO A 169 41.14 17.00 29.44
CA PRO A 169 41.45 15.92 28.47
C PRO A 169 40.29 15.49 27.58
N HIS A 170 39.02 15.60 28.02
CA HIS A 170 37.86 15.25 27.22
C HIS A 170 37.68 16.15 25.98
N LEU A 171 38.30 17.35 25.95
CA LEU A 171 38.27 18.23 24.79
C LEU A 171 39.19 17.73 23.66
N ALA A 172 40.04 16.74 23.90
CA ALA A 172 40.86 16.11 22.88
C ALA A 172 40.04 15.32 21.84
N SER A 173 38.76 15.04 22.13
CA SER A 173 37.83 14.43 21.17
C SER A 173 37.37 15.39 20.06
N LEU A 174 37.52 16.71 20.26
CA LEU A 174 37.19 17.70 19.23
C LEU A 174 38.13 17.59 18.02
N PRO A 175 37.66 17.81 16.78
CA PRO A 175 38.52 17.85 15.60
C PRO A 175 39.60 18.91 15.71
N ASP A 176 40.86 18.56 15.40
CA ASP A 176 41.96 19.50 15.35
C ASP A 176 42.06 20.14 13.94
N LEU A 177 41.78 21.41 13.80
CA LEU A 177 41.85 22.13 12.52
C LEU A 177 43.28 22.48 12.07
N ARG A 178 44.29 22.12 12.84
CA ARG A 178 45.73 22.20 12.58
C ARG A 178 46.27 23.60 12.36
N ALA A 179 45.63 24.44 11.51
CA ALA A 179 46.12 25.78 11.18
C ALA A 179 45.00 26.81 11.07
N ALA A 180 45.34 28.09 11.25
CA ALA A 180 44.41 29.22 11.11
C ALA A 180 45.06 30.47 10.53
N LYS A 181 44.26 31.22 9.77
CA LYS A 181 44.57 32.59 9.32
C LYS A 181 44.07 33.58 10.35
N LEU A 182 44.97 34.34 10.94
CA LEU A 182 44.68 35.30 12.00
C LEU A 182 44.74 36.73 11.48
N PRO A 183 44.00 37.70 12.06
CA PRO A 183 44.20 39.11 11.80
C PRO A 183 45.63 39.51 12.06
N LEU A 184 46.09 40.60 11.44
CA LEU A 184 47.43 41.14 11.62
C LEU A 184 47.78 41.35 13.11
N ALA A 185 49.05 41.14 13.46
CA ALA A 185 49.53 41.18 14.85
C ALA A 185 49.20 42.50 15.59
N ASN A 186 49.34 43.65 14.92
CA ASN A 186 48.99 44.95 15.46
C ASN A 186 47.53 45.18 15.75
N LEU A 187 46.61 44.48 14.96
CA LEU A 187 45.18 44.52 15.18
C LEU A 187 44.80 43.58 16.33
N ARG A 188 45.38 42.37 16.38
CA ARG A 188 45.16 41.40 17.47
C ARG A 188 45.64 41.93 18.84
N ALA A 189 46.63 42.82 18.87
CA ALA A 189 47.11 43.39 20.12
C ALA A 189 46.06 44.27 20.83
N VAL A 190 45.09 44.80 20.08
CA VAL A 190 44.10 45.76 20.57
C VAL A 190 42.63 45.33 20.40
N ALA A 191 42.37 44.28 19.67
CA ALA A 191 41.04 43.74 19.44
C ALA A 191 40.94 42.24 19.84
N LEU A 192 39.73 41.77 20.16
CA LEU A 192 39.47 40.35 20.34
C LEU A 192 39.47 39.67 18.98
N THR A 193 39.82 38.38 18.96
CA THR A 193 39.80 37.55 17.74
C THR A 193 38.93 36.32 17.94
N ALA A 194 38.13 35.95 16.94
CA ALA A 194 37.27 34.80 16.99
C ALA A 194 37.07 34.18 15.60
N PHE A 195 36.76 32.88 15.54
CA PHE A 195 36.61 32.11 14.29
C PHE A 195 35.25 32.36 13.62
N ILE A 196 35.27 32.60 12.29
CA ILE A 196 34.09 32.86 11.46
C ILE A 196 33.70 31.66 10.58
N ASP A 197 34.36 30.52 10.79
CA ASP A 197 34.13 29.32 9.97
C ASP A 197 32.67 28.88 10.00
N ALA A 198 32.15 28.59 8.84
CA ALA A 198 30.82 28.04 8.65
C ALA A 198 30.86 27.02 7.50
N GLU A 199 30.96 25.74 7.84
CA GLU A 199 31.06 24.67 6.86
C GLU A 199 29.69 24.28 6.31
N ALA A 200 29.64 24.11 4.97
CA ALA A 200 28.43 23.64 4.32
C ALA A 200 28.35 22.12 4.38
N ASP A 201 27.14 21.60 4.54
CA ASP A 201 26.84 20.19 4.37
C ASP A 201 27.11 19.72 2.92
N ALA A 202 27.04 18.40 2.66
CA ALA A 202 27.33 17.82 1.35
C ALA A 202 26.40 18.30 0.20
N ASP A 203 25.34 19.04 0.51
CA ASP A 203 24.46 19.71 -0.47
C ASP A 203 24.79 21.20 -0.67
N GLY A 204 25.83 21.69 -0.03
CA GLY A 204 26.30 23.08 -0.10
C GLY A 204 25.58 24.02 0.86
N VAL A 205 24.62 23.58 1.64
CA VAL A 205 23.82 24.39 2.58
C VAL A 205 24.47 24.39 3.97
N VAL A 206 24.58 25.55 4.59
CA VAL A 206 25.10 25.68 5.97
C VAL A 206 23.97 25.47 6.95
N ARG A 207 24.03 24.38 7.76
CA ARG A 207 23.06 24.09 8.83
C ARG A 207 23.66 24.04 10.22
N ARG A 208 24.97 23.99 10.28
CA ARG A 208 25.75 23.91 11.52
C ARG A 208 26.80 25.01 11.55
N LEU A 209 27.11 25.45 12.75
CA LEU A 209 28.12 26.45 12.99
C LEU A 209 29.02 25.98 14.13
N PRO A 210 30.33 25.82 13.94
CA PRO A 210 31.26 25.59 15.03
C PRO A 210 31.17 26.74 16.07
N LEU A 211 30.84 26.42 17.33
CA LEU A 211 30.89 27.40 18.40
C LEU A 211 32.29 27.46 19.06
N ILE A 212 33.00 26.36 18.95
CA ILE A 212 34.35 26.19 19.44
C ILE A 212 35.21 25.51 18.38
N VAL A 213 36.47 25.94 18.29
CA VAL A 213 37.45 25.42 17.34
C VAL A 213 38.70 24.98 18.13
N ARG A 214 39.17 23.75 17.89
CA ARG A 214 40.39 23.24 18.50
C ARG A 214 41.57 23.42 17.52
N ILE A 215 42.68 24.02 17.99
CA ILE A 215 43.95 24.11 17.26
C ILE A 215 45.05 23.71 18.22
N GLY A 216 45.69 22.55 17.98
CA GLY A 216 46.66 21.98 18.91
C GLY A 216 46.04 21.72 20.29
N ASP A 217 46.64 22.31 21.34
CA ASP A 217 46.15 22.19 22.71
C ASP A 217 45.08 23.21 23.08
N GLY A 218 44.87 24.26 22.28
CA GLY A 218 43.93 25.33 22.58
C GLY A 218 42.55 25.09 21.98
N VAL A 219 41.53 25.46 22.76
CA VAL A 219 40.13 25.55 22.28
C VAL A 219 39.71 27.00 22.25
N TYR A 220 39.28 27.47 21.11
CA TYR A 220 39.01 28.88 20.82
C TYR A 220 37.55 29.12 20.47
N PRO A 221 36.98 30.31 20.77
CA PRO A 221 35.60 30.63 20.50
C PRO A 221 35.37 30.99 19.03
N SER A 222 34.18 30.69 18.51
CA SER A 222 33.63 31.27 17.29
C SER A 222 33.24 32.74 17.51
N LEU A 223 33.01 33.48 16.41
CA LEU A 223 32.51 34.86 16.42
C LEU A 223 31.23 34.99 17.26
N VAL A 224 30.30 34.01 17.12
CA VAL A 224 29.04 33.96 17.88
C VAL A 224 29.32 33.81 19.39
N LEU A 225 30.10 32.81 19.78
CA LEU A 225 30.40 32.57 21.19
C LEU A 225 31.18 33.73 21.83
N GLN A 226 32.20 34.25 21.11
CA GLN A 226 32.97 35.39 21.62
C GLN A 226 32.11 36.65 21.77
N THR A 227 31.18 36.90 20.85
CA THR A 227 30.21 38.00 20.93
C THR A 227 29.34 37.90 22.18
N LEU A 228 28.83 36.72 22.50
CA LEU A 228 28.02 36.47 23.70
C LEU A 228 28.84 36.63 25.00
N LEU A 229 30.04 36.06 25.04
CA LEU A 229 30.95 36.22 26.16
C LEU A 229 31.23 37.70 26.44
N THR A 230 31.52 38.44 25.39
CA THR A 230 31.80 39.89 25.45
C THR A 230 30.56 40.69 25.88
N ARG A 231 29.37 40.40 25.29
CA ARG A 231 28.12 41.08 25.64
C ARG A 231 27.70 40.83 27.10
N TRP A 232 27.99 39.65 27.61
CA TRP A 232 27.67 39.28 29.00
C TRP A 232 28.85 39.51 29.96
N LYS A 233 29.99 40.03 29.48
CA LYS A 233 31.20 40.30 30.29
C LYS A 233 31.70 39.05 31.02
N LEU A 234 31.76 37.91 30.31
CA LEU A 234 32.21 36.62 30.83
C LEU A 234 33.66 36.34 30.42
N GLY A 235 34.46 35.81 31.34
CA GLY A 235 35.82 35.31 31.07
C GLY A 235 35.79 33.80 30.68
N PRO A 236 36.97 33.24 30.31
CA PRO A 236 37.11 31.82 30.01
C PRO A 236 36.60 30.89 31.13
N ASP A 237 36.81 31.27 32.40
CA ASP A 237 36.40 30.49 33.58
C ASP A 237 34.87 30.34 33.71
N ALA A 238 34.13 31.17 32.98
CA ALA A 238 32.66 31.14 32.94
C ALA A 238 32.11 30.11 31.95
N VAL A 239 32.98 29.41 31.18
CA VAL A 239 32.62 28.52 30.08
C VAL A 239 32.91 27.07 30.46
N GLU A 240 31.91 26.24 30.53
CA GLU A 240 32.03 24.79 30.67
C GLU A 240 31.66 24.14 29.35
N ILE A 241 32.56 23.31 28.77
CA ILE A 241 32.37 22.66 27.47
C ILE A 241 32.26 21.15 27.66
N ILE A 242 31.18 20.57 27.18
CA ILE A 242 30.91 19.11 27.18
C ILE A 242 30.67 18.70 25.72
N PRO A 243 31.68 18.21 24.97
CA PRO A 243 31.53 17.80 23.57
C PRO A 243 30.46 16.71 23.40
N GLY A 244 29.61 16.86 22.40
CA GLY A 244 28.49 15.96 22.14
C GLY A 244 27.27 16.18 23.03
N ASP A 245 27.29 17.21 23.89
CA ASP A 245 26.16 17.57 24.73
C ASP A 245 25.91 19.09 24.70
N ARG A 246 26.78 19.91 25.34
CA ARG A 246 26.47 21.34 25.49
C ARG A 246 27.68 22.22 25.85
N ILE A 247 27.51 23.53 25.68
CA ILE A 247 28.31 24.58 26.31
C ILE A 247 27.44 25.28 27.33
N ILE A 248 27.94 25.44 28.57
CA ILE A 248 27.25 26.16 29.65
C ILE A 248 27.99 27.45 29.92
N LEU A 249 27.29 28.56 29.90
CA LEU A 249 27.80 29.89 30.23
C LEU A 249 27.25 30.31 31.60
N ARG A 250 28.13 30.58 32.56
CA ARG A 250 27.72 30.94 33.92
C ARG A 250 28.30 32.31 34.30
N ARG A 251 27.53 33.05 35.08
CA ARG A 251 28.00 34.20 35.84
C ARG A 251 27.85 33.84 37.30
N ASP A 252 28.97 33.66 37.99
CA ASP A 252 29.00 33.13 39.35
C ASP A 252 28.22 31.80 39.44
N THR A 253 27.11 31.75 40.15
CA THR A 253 26.21 30.56 40.30
C THR A 253 25.06 30.55 39.31
N GLN A 254 24.84 31.64 38.58
CA GLN A 254 23.71 31.75 37.65
C GLN A 254 24.09 31.24 36.26
N GLU A 255 23.36 30.27 35.75
CA GLU A 255 23.43 29.82 34.37
C GLU A 255 22.73 30.83 33.46
N LEU A 256 23.45 31.40 32.49
CA LEU A 256 22.92 32.35 31.53
C LEU A 256 22.46 31.68 30.24
N ALA A 257 23.19 30.66 29.79
CA ALA A 257 22.85 29.90 28.61
C ALA A 257 23.37 28.47 28.72
N ARG A 258 22.58 27.53 28.10
CA ARG A 258 22.94 26.13 27.94
C ARG A 258 22.76 25.76 26.46
N ILE A 259 23.84 25.85 25.72
CA ILE A 259 23.87 25.80 24.28
C ILE A 259 24.18 24.37 23.84
N PRO A 260 23.27 23.64 23.16
CA PRO A 260 23.53 22.28 22.68
C PRO A 260 24.59 22.29 21.57
N ILE A 261 25.56 21.36 21.63
CA ILE A 261 26.57 21.14 20.60
C ILE A 261 26.73 19.65 20.31
N ASP A 262 27.13 19.34 19.09
CA ASP A 262 27.47 17.96 18.73
C ASP A 262 28.92 17.59 19.16
N GLY A 263 29.34 16.34 18.79
CA GLY A 263 30.67 15.83 19.12
C GLY A 263 31.83 16.60 18.50
N ASN A 264 31.58 17.39 17.48
CA ASN A 264 32.58 18.26 16.82
C ASN A 264 32.62 19.67 17.41
N GLY A 265 31.69 20.02 18.29
CA GLY A 265 31.54 21.36 18.82
C GLY A 265 30.63 22.26 18.00
N ASP A 266 29.88 21.66 17.04
CA ASP A 266 28.98 22.37 16.14
C ASP A 266 27.61 22.58 16.79
N TYR A 267 27.08 23.79 16.60
CA TYR A 267 25.71 24.16 16.95
C TYR A 267 24.80 23.98 15.75
N HIS A 268 23.68 23.28 15.94
CA HIS A 268 22.66 23.10 14.92
C HIS A 268 21.74 24.33 14.86
N LEU A 269 21.83 25.06 13.75
CA LEU A 269 21.08 26.28 13.53
C LEU A 269 19.57 26.05 13.41
N ASN A 270 18.84 26.89 14.13
CA ASN A 270 17.40 26.98 14.06
C ASN A 270 17.00 28.20 13.24
N TYR A 271 17.17 28.12 11.90
CA TYR A 271 16.95 29.24 11.01
C TYR A 271 15.54 29.85 11.12
N ARG A 272 15.50 31.19 11.21
CA ARG A 272 14.26 31.96 11.26
C ARG A 272 14.25 33.16 10.32
N TYR A 273 15.40 33.73 10.01
CA TYR A 273 15.49 34.99 9.29
C TYR A 273 16.28 34.86 8.00
N GLU A 274 15.69 35.45 6.96
CA GLU A 274 16.28 35.59 5.64
C GLU A 274 17.00 36.97 5.54
N HIS A 275 17.92 37.07 4.58
CA HIS A 275 18.57 38.38 4.33
C HIS A 275 17.61 39.30 3.55
N GLN A 276 16.94 38.76 2.51
CA GLN A 276 15.97 39.47 1.69
C GLN A 276 14.62 38.82 1.86
N SER A 277 13.85 39.21 2.87
CA SER A 277 12.52 38.70 3.05
C SER A 277 11.58 39.31 2.02
N GLU A 278 11.08 38.51 1.11
CA GLU A 278 9.93 38.85 0.23
C GLU A 278 8.62 38.88 1.02
N THR A 279 8.60 38.36 2.25
CA THR A 279 7.43 38.29 3.12
C THR A 279 7.39 39.48 4.07
N ASN A 280 6.19 39.94 4.46
CA ASN A 280 5.91 41.05 5.38
C ASN A 280 6.41 40.82 6.83
N GLN A 281 7.34 39.92 7.09
CA GLN A 281 7.87 39.64 8.42
C GLN A 281 9.06 40.54 8.75
N ALA A 282 9.17 40.97 10.00
CA ALA A 282 10.30 41.72 10.52
C ALA A 282 11.58 40.87 10.46
N GLY A 283 12.38 41.06 9.43
CA GLY A 283 13.73 40.49 9.34
C GLY A 283 14.66 41.08 10.42
N ILE A 284 15.88 40.56 10.51
CA ILE A 284 16.89 41.15 11.39
C ILE A 284 17.13 42.62 10.96
N PRO A 285 17.06 43.58 11.89
CA PRO A 285 17.34 44.98 11.56
C PRO A 285 18.68 45.12 10.84
N THR A 286 18.63 45.65 9.63
CA THR A 286 19.82 45.79 8.77
C THR A 286 19.98 47.26 8.40
N LEU A 287 21.19 47.76 8.52
CA LEU A 287 21.60 49.05 7.99
C LEU A 287 22.77 48.84 7.03
N GLY A 288 22.73 49.50 5.88
CA GLY A 288 23.91 49.57 5.02
C GLY A 288 25.08 50.24 5.76
N TYR A 289 26.28 49.81 5.46
CA TYR A 289 27.49 50.42 6.07
C TYR A 289 27.52 51.90 5.78
N TRP A 290 27.13 52.36 4.57
CA TRP A 290 27.00 53.74 4.19
C TRP A 290 25.97 54.50 5.01
N GLN A 291 24.83 53.88 5.31
CA GLN A 291 23.75 54.46 6.12
C GLN A 291 24.17 54.75 7.57
N ILE A 292 25.24 54.10 8.07
CA ILE A 292 25.85 54.42 9.35
C ILE A 292 26.97 55.46 9.15
N TYR A 293 27.76 55.28 8.10
CA TYR A 293 28.96 56.09 7.84
C TYR A 293 28.59 57.51 7.46
N GLU A 294 27.65 57.75 6.58
CA GLU A 294 27.30 59.09 6.06
C GLU A 294 26.80 60.06 7.18
N PRO A 295 25.85 59.70 8.03
CA PRO A 295 25.39 60.61 9.09
C PRO A 295 26.50 60.97 10.07
N LEU A 296 27.39 60.01 10.38
CA LEU A 296 28.54 60.24 11.24
C LEU A 296 29.57 61.08 10.55
N MET A 297 29.84 60.87 9.26
CA MET A 297 30.73 61.69 8.44
C MET A 297 30.25 63.16 8.37
N ASN A 298 28.97 63.36 8.07
CA ASN A 298 28.37 64.68 7.99
C ASN A 298 28.46 65.42 9.33
N ARG A 299 28.26 64.76 10.44
CA ARG A 299 28.36 65.32 11.77
C ARG A 299 29.76 65.67 12.17
N TYR A 300 30.71 64.76 12.00
CA TYR A 300 32.05 64.88 12.53
C TYR A 300 33.07 65.54 11.57
N LEU A 301 32.87 65.50 10.28
CA LEU A 301 33.71 66.15 9.27
C LEU A 301 33.12 67.48 8.76
N ALA A 302 31.78 67.48 8.45
CA ALA A 302 31.14 68.69 7.91
C ALA A 302 30.49 69.56 8.97
N GLY A 303 30.44 69.14 10.26
CA GLY A 303 29.82 69.89 11.34
C GLY A 303 28.31 69.99 11.28
N ASP A 304 27.65 69.15 10.43
CA ASP A 304 26.22 69.11 10.26
C ASP A 304 25.58 68.26 11.34
N ASN A 305 24.86 68.88 12.27
CA ASN A 305 24.12 68.20 13.34
C ASN A 305 22.66 67.97 13.01
N SER A 306 22.22 68.21 11.77
CA SER A 306 20.80 68.05 11.36
C SER A 306 20.44 66.64 11.10
N ALA A 307 21.35 65.76 10.65
CA ALA A 307 21.10 64.38 10.35
C ALA A 307 20.93 63.56 11.66
N PRO A 308 19.91 62.67 11.75
CA PRO A 308 19.74 61.80 12.90
C PRO A 308 20.90 60.81 12.99
N LEU A 309 21.42 60.60 14.20
CA LEU A 309 22.47 59.60 14.44
C LEU A 309 21.91 58.18 14.26
N PRO A 310 22.72 57.22 13.76
CA PRO A 310 22.28 55.86 13.61
C PRO A 310 21.96 55.20 14.98
N ALA A 311 20.89 54.44 15.04
CA ALA A 311 20.41 53.80 16.29
C ALA A 311 21.24 52.54 16.65
N THR A 312 22.54 52.72 16.86
CA THR A 312 23.52 51.65 17.13
C THR A 312 23.82 51.48 18.64
N GLY A 313 23.41 52.44 19.48
CA GLY A 313 23.72 52.43 20.91
C GLY A 313 23.23 51.22 21.68
N GLY A 314 24.16 50.60 22.41
CA GLY A 314 23.88 49.42 23.24
C GLY A 314 23.60 48.10 22.46
N LYS A 315 23.64 48.16 21.13
CA LYS A 315 23.37 47.00 20.28
C LYS A 315 24.63 46.14 20.02
N ILE A 316 24.42 44.92 19.58
CA ILE A 316 25.43 44.03 18.99
C ILE A 316 25.44 44.34 17.49
N LEU A 317 26.51 44.97 17.02
CA LEU A 317 26.72 45.23 15.60
C LEU A 317 27.47 44.05 14.98
N LEU A 318 26.90 43.41 13.98
CA LEU A 318 27.59 42.41 13.17
C LEU A 318 27.86 42.99 11.78
N PHE A 319 29.13 43.15 11.42
CA PHE A 319 29.57 43.64 10.12
C PHE A 319 29.81 42.48 9.17
N GLY A 320 29.22 42.51 7.95
CA GLY A 320 29.41 41.45 6.96
C GLY A 320 29.07 41.90 5.54
N GLN A 321 29.47 41.07 4.58
CA GLN A 321 29.19 41.29 3.16
C GLN A 321 27.77 40.84 2.85
N VAL A 322 26.98 41.70 2.20
CA VAL A 322 25.62 41.40 1.82
C VAL A 322 25.31 41.74 0.35
N ALA A 323 26.18 42.47 -0.33
CA ALA A 323 26.02 42.80 -1.74
C ALA A 323 26.11 41.55 -2.62
N SER A 324 25.22 41.45 -3.60
CA SER A 324 25.08 40.28 -4.47
C SER A 324 26.29 39.98 -5.36
N GLY A 325 27.13 40.98 -5.57
CA GLY A 325 28.38 40.87 -6.36
C GLY A 325 29.59 40.42 -5.56
N LEU A 326 29.50 40.26 -4.24
CA LEU A 326 30.58 39.81 -3.37
C LEU A 326 30.58 38.28 -3.23
N THR A 327 31.72 37.72 -2.82
CA THR A 327 31.96 36.26 -2.83
C THR A 327 31.37 35.52 -1.64
N ASP A 328 30.90 36.22 -0.61
CA ASP A 328 30.47 35.62 0.64
C ASP A 328 28.95 35.31 0.68
N ILE A 329 28.48 34.73 -0.41
CA ILE A 329 27.08 34.30 -0.60
C ILE A 329 27.05 32.79 -0.78
N GLY A 330 26.10 32.15 -0.14
CA GLY A 330 25.84 30.69 -0.25
C GLY A 330 24.39 30.32 0.01
N PRO A 331 23.99 29.08 -0.27
CA PRO A 331 22.62 28.63 0.04
C PRO A 331 22.43 28.43 1.55
N SER A 332 21.28 28.89 2.05
CA SER A 332 20.76 28.58 3.38
C SER A 332 19.54 27.66 3.29
N PRO A 333 19.05 27.05 4.39
CA PRO A 333 17.79 26.31 4.39
C PRO A 333 16.58 27.12 3.94
N LEU A 334 16.64 28.46 4.07
CA LEU A 334 15.55 29.38 3.73
C LEU A 334 15.67 29.92 2.31
N GLU A 335 16.89 30.27 1.90
CA GLU A 335 17.18 30.97 0.65
C GLU A 335 18.24 30.24 -0.19
N GLY A 336 18.08 30.26 -1.52
CA GLY A 336 19.09 29.72 -2.45
C GLY A 336 20.37 30.58 -2.53
N LYS A 337 20.28 31.87 -2.17
CA LYS A 337 21.38 32.83 -2.11
C LYS A 337 21.22 33.67 -0.85
N SER A 338 21.99 33.40 0.17
CA SER A 338 21.97 34.10 1.45
C SER A 338 23.37 34.61 1.76
N ALA A 339 23.48 35.80 2.31
CA ALA A 339 24.74 36.29 2.84
C ALA A 339 25.18 35.42 4.03
N LYS A 340 26.44 34.95 4.05
CA LYS A 340 26.90 34.02 5.09
C LYS A 340 26.87 34.63 6.50
N VAL A 341 26.99 35.95 6.62
CA VAL A 341 26.81 36.64 7.90
C VAL A 341 25.48 36.33 8.58
N MET A 342 24.43 35.94 7.82
CA MET A 342 23.13 35.51 8.35
C MET A 342 23.21 34.23 9.17
N VAL A 343 24.22 33.38 8.93
CA VAL A 343 24.50 32.18 9.75
C VAL A 343 24.78 32.59 11.19
N HIS A 344 25.69 33.55 11.38
CA HIS A 344 26.06 34.08 12.69
C HIS A 344 24.93 34.83 13.37
N LEU A 345 24.13 35.59 12.61
CA LEU A 345 22.96 36.32 13.13
C LEU A 345 21.85 35.39 13.60
N ASN A 346 21.52 34.36 12.82
CA ASN A 346 20.55 33.35 13.24
C ASN A 346 21.03 32.60 14.50
N ALA A 347 22.33 32.26 14.58
CA ALA A 347 22.90 31.61 15.76
C ALA A 347 22.83 32.51 17.00
N LEU A 348 23.20 33.80 16.86
CA LEU A 348 23.10 34.79 17.95
C LEU A 348 21.66 34.96 18.44
N ASP A 349 20.68 35.10 17.52
CA ASP A 349 19.27 35.23 17.88
C ASP A 349 18.76 34.00 18.60
N ASN A 350 19.08 32.81 18.09
CA ASN A 350 18.71 31.56 18.72
C ASN A 350 19.18 31.44 20.16
N ILE A 351 20.47 31.81 20.39
CA ILE A 351 21.07 31.66 21.72
C ILE A 351 20.54 32.73 22.67
N LEU A 352 20.44 34.01 22.22
CA LEU A 352 19.91 35.11 23.03
C LEU A 352 18.46 34.87 23.48
N LYS A 353 17.68 34.13 22.68
CA LYS A 353 16.27 33.75 22.97
C LYS A 353 16.13 32.38 23.59
N SER A 354 17.21 31.63 23.74
CA SER A 354 17.17 30.21 24.14
C SER A 354 16.28 29.35 23.22
N ASP A 355 16.21 29.69 21.93
CA ASP A 355 15.42 29.00 20.92
C ASP A 355 16.26 27.92 20.22
N TYR A 356 16.63 26.92 20.98
CA TYR A 356 17.45 25.81 20.50
C TYR A 356 16.65 24.78 19.74
N ARG A 357 17.25 24.26 18.67
CA ARG A 357 16.73 23.10 17.95
C ARG A 357 16.93 21.82 18.77
N HIS A 358 15.91 20.99 18.86
CA HIS A 358 15.94 19.69 19.50
C HIS A 358 15.74 18.61 18.46
N ASP A 359 16.80 17.88 18.12
CA ASP A 359 16.74 16.78 17.18
C ASP A 359 16.31 15.48 17.88
N VAL A 360 15.20 14.89 17.42
CA VAL A 360 14.71 13.62 17.97
C VAL A 360 15.44 12.46 17.31
N PRO A 361 15.98 11.49 18.06
CA PRO A 361 16.62 10.30 17.50
C PRO A 361 15.72 9.52 16.55
N LEU A 362 16.29 8.99 15.46
CA LEU A 362 15.54 8.27 14.44
C LEU A 362 14.80 7.03 14.96
N ALA A 363 15.43 6.24 15.83
CA ALA A 363 14.92 4.94 16.26
C ALA A 363 13.53 4.99 16.92
N PRO A 364 13.23 5.85 17.92
CA PRO A 364 11.90 5.94 18.51
C PRO A 364 10.84 6.45 17.52
N VAL A 365 11.20 7.40 16.64
CA VAL A 365 10.26 7.90 15.62
C VAL A 365 9.91 6.80 14.62
N LEU A 366 10.91 6.08 14.12
CA LEU A 366 10.74 4.94 13.23
C LEU A 366 9.87 3.84 13.87
N ALA A 367 10.12 3.51 15.14
CA ALA A 367 9.32 2.54 15.87
C ALA A 367 7.84 2.96 15.99
N ALA A 368 7.58 4.25 16.28
CA ALA A 368 6.22 4.78 16.35
C ALA A 368 5.49 4.71 15.00
N PHE A 369 6.15 5.05 13.89
CA PHE A 369 5.58 4.95 12.55
C PHE A 369 5.28 3.50 12.16
N LEU A 370 6.16 2.57 12.48
CA LEU A 370 5.94 1.16 12.20
C LEU A 370 4.85 0.55 13.07
N ALA A 371 4.71 0.99 14.33
CA ALA A 371 3.57 0.61 15.18
C ALA A 371 2.23 1.12 14.61
N LEU A 372 2.21 2.36 14.12
CA LEU A 372 1.06 2.91 13.39
C LEU A 372 0.76 2.09 12.12
N GLY A 373 1.79 1.66 11.40
CA GLY A 373 1.66 0.79 10.24
C GLY A 373 1.09 -0.59 10.58
N LEU A 374 1.42 -1.18 11.73
CA LEU A 374 0.78 -2.40 12.23
C LEU A 374 -0.71 -2.19 12.54
N LEU A 375 -1.07 -1.05 13.14
CA LEU A 375 -2.46 -0.67 13.38
C LEU A 375 -3.23 -0.49 12.07
N ALA A 376 -2.63 0.17 11.08
CA ALA A 376 -3.21 0.31 9.74
C ALA A 376 -3.43 -1.04 9.05
N GLY A 377 -2.48 -1.97 9.17
CA GLY A 377 -2.61 -3.35 8.70
C GLY A 377 -3.76 -4.12 9.38
N TRP A 378 -3.95 -3.92 10.68
CA TRP A 378 -5.08 -4.48 11.41
C TRP A 378 -6.43 -3.91 10.94
N LEU A 379 -6.50 -2.60 10.65
CA LEU A 379 -7.68 -1.96 10.08
C LEU A 379 -8.01 -2.51 8.68
N LEU A 380 -7.01 -2.75 7.85
CA LEU A 380 -7.16 -3.37 6.54
C LEU A 380 -7.87 -4.74 6.63
N ASP A 381 -7.49 -5.55 7.62
CA ASP A 381 -8.11 -6.87 7.82
C ASP A 381 -9.55 -6.79 8.31
N ARG A 382 -9.86 -5.85 9.21
CA ARG A 382 -11.19 -5.74 9.83
C ARG A 382 -12.20 -4.92 9.05
N ARG A 383 -11.77 -3.84 8.39
CA ARG A 383 -12.63 -2.83 7.77
C ARG A 383 -12.57 -2.83 6.25
N GLY A 384 -11.64 -3.62 5.68
CA GLY A 384 -11.47 -3.75 4.24
C GLY A 384 -10.70 -2.59 3.59
N TYR A 385 -10.41 -2.77 2.29
CA TYR A 385 -9.52 -1.90 1.52
C TYR A 385 -9.97 -0.45 1.41
N ARG A 386 -11.29 -0.19 1.31
CA ARG A 386 -11.82 1.20 1.15
C ARG A 386 -11.48 2.07 2.36
N THR A 387 -11.72 1.58 3.57
CA THR A 387 -11.41 2.32 4.81
C THR A 387 -9.90 2.54 4.94
N TYR A 388 -9.10 1.53 4.63
CA TYR A 388 -7.65 1.59 4.65
C TYR A 388 -7.09 2.62 3.65
N ALA A 389 -7.59 2.65 2.40
CA ALA A 389 -7.14 3.55 1.35
C ALA A 389 -7.39 5.04 1.68
N ILE A 390 -8.32 5.34 2.58
CA ILE A 390 -8.58 6.70 3.07
C ILE A 390 -7.79 6.98 4.35
N ALA A 391 -7.79 6.05 5.30
CA ALA A 391 -7.20 6.27 6.62
C ALA A 391 -5.67 6.44 6.58
N LEU A 392 -4.96 5.68 5.73
CA LEU A 392 -3.50 5.75 5.65
C LEU A 392 -2.98 7.10 5.13
N PRO A 393 -3.46 7.66 4.00
CA PRO A 393 -3.06 8.99 3.56
C PRO A 393 -3.39 10.09 4.57
N LEU A 394 -4.56 10.03 5.22
CA LEU A 394 -4.92 10.99 6.26
C LEU A 394 -3.98 10.91 7.47
N ALA A 395 -3.60 9.71 7.89
CA ALA A 395 -2.63 9.53 8.96
C ALA A 395 -1.24 10.08 8.58
N VAL A 396 -0.78 9.87 7.34
CA VAL A 396 0.48 10.43 6.83
C VAL A 396 0.44 11.95 6.83
N ILE A 397 -0.64 12.56 6.31
CA ILE A 397 -0.82 14.02 6.31
C ILE A 397 -0.81 14.56 7.74
N ALA A 398 -1.54 13.92 8.66
CA ALA A 398 -1.59 14.31 10.06
C ALA A 398 -0.20 14.22 10.73
N LEU A 399 0.60 13.20 10.41
CA LEU A 399 1.95 13.05 10.95
C LEU A 399 2.92 14.13 10.41
N VAL A 400 2.84 14.46 9.13
CA VAL A 400 3.66 15.55 8.54
C VAL A 400 3.25 16.88 9.13
N ALA A 401 1.95 17.15 9.29
CA ALA A 401 1.45 18.36 9.94
C ALA A 401 1.88 18.42 11.41
N LEU A 402 1.81 17.32 12.15
CA LEU A 402 2.29 17.23 13.52
C LEU A 402 3.79 17.53 13.63
N ALA A 403 4.61 16.93 12.77
CA ALA A 403 6.05 17.16 12.75
C ALA A 403 6.39 18.65 12.47
N THR A 404 5.65 19.27 11.55
CA THR A 404 5.80 20.70 11.24
C THR A 404 5.36 21.57 12.42
N THR A 405 4.22 21.25 13.03
CA THR A 405 3.70 21.96 14.21
C THR A 405 4.65 21.82 15.40
N CYS A 406 5.23 20.64 15.65
CA CYS A 406 6.24 20.45 16.70
C CYS A 406 7.45 21.34 16.46
N LEU A 407 7.94 21.43 15.22
CA LEU A 407 9.06 22.32 14.88
C LEU A 407 8.70 23.80 15.12
N VAL A 408 7.52 24.24 14.69
CA VAL A 408 7.07 25.64 14.86
C VAL A 408 6.88 25.98 16.33
N ALA A 409 6.23 25.13 17.11
CA ALA A 409 5.83 25.42 18.49
C ALA A 409 6.94 25.14 19.52
N THR A 410 7.78 24.12 19.32
CA THR A 410 8.71 23.64 20.35
C THR A 410 10.17 23.51 19.85
N SER A 411 10.48 23.96 18.63
CA SER A 411 11.80 23.81 17.98
C SER A 411 12.25 22.34 17.86
N THR A 412 11.31 21.39 17.90
CA THR A 412 11.61 19.96 17.84
C THR A 412 11.61 19.46 16.41
N MET A 413 12.75 18.95 15.94
CA MET A 413 12.93 18.39 14.61
C MET A 413 12.74 16.87 14.64
N LEU A 414 11.72 16.40 13.94
CA LEU A 414 11.42 14.96 13.78
C LEU A 414 11.95 14.49 12.42
N PRO A 415 12.68 13.36 12.34
CA PRO A 415 13.03 12.75 11.05
C PRO A 415 11.76 12.23 10.36
N LEU A 416 11.62 12.45 9.05
CA LEU A 416 10.42 12.08 8.28
C LEU A 416 10.68 11.10 7.15
N VAL A 417 11.78 11.23 6.41
CA VAL A 417 12.00 10.46 5.16
C VAL A 417 12.05 8.96 5.43
N LEU A 418 12.89 8.53 6.36
CA LEU A 418 12.98 7.10 6.68
C LEU A 418 11.71 6.55 7.34
N PRO A 419 11.08 7.23 8.32
CA PRO A 419 9.80 6.78 8.87
C PRO A 419 8.68 6.66 7.84
N LEU A 420 8.54 7.63 6.93
CA LEU A 420 7.55 7.57 5.85
C LEU A 420 7.88 6.48 4.82
N GLY A 421 9.15 6.36 4.44
CA GLY A 421 9.63 5.29 3.56
C GLY A 421 9.41 3.89 4.18
N ALA A 422 9.70 3.74 5.47
CA ALA A 422 9.45 2.51 6.22
C ALA A 422 7.97 2.16 6.26
N LEU A 423 7.11 3.15 6.52
CA LEU A 423 5.66 2.97 6.50
C LEU A 423 5.19 2.53 5.11
N ALA A 424 5.66 3.17 4.05
CA ALA A 424 5.31 2.83 2.67
C ALA A 424 5.75 1.39 2.30
N LEU A 425 6.98 1.00 2.63
CA LEU A 425 7.51 -0.35 2.41
C LEU A 425 6.72 -1.41 3.19
N GLN A 426 6.43 -1.14 4.47
CA GLN A 426 5.66 -2.04 5.32
C GLN A 426 4.24 -2.23 4.77
N GLN A 427 3.57 -1.16 4.38
CA GLN A 427 2.20 -1.23 3.83
C GLN A 427 2.17 -1.89 2.45
N GLY A 428 3.16 -1.64 1.60
CA GLY A 428 3.34 -2.36 0.33
C GLY A 428 3.48 -3.87 0.53
N ALA A 429 4.30 -4.29 1.48
CA ALA A 429 4.46 -5.70 1.84
C ALA A 429 3.14 -6.30 2.39
N PHE A 430 2.44 -5.62 3.30
CA PHE A 430 1.16 -6.09 3.84
C PHE A 430 0.07 -6.23 2.78
N THR A 431 -0.01 -5.26 1.87
CA THR A 431 -0.96 -5.31 0.75
C THR A 431 -0.65 -6.49 -0.18
N THR A 432 0.64 -6.72 -0.49
CA THR A 432 1.07 -7.86 -1.32
C THR A 432 0.73 -9.20 -0.66
N LEU A 433 0.99 -9.34 0.64
CA LEU A 433 0.63 -10.54 1.40
C LEU A 433 -0.89 -10.79 1.36
N LYS A 434 -1.70 -9.74 1.55
CA LYS A 434 -3.17 -9.83 1.50
C LYS A 434 -3.69 -10.24 0.13
N ILE A 435 -3.12 -9.69 -0.95
CA ILE A 435 -3.48 -10.07 -2.33
C ILE A 435 -3.16 -11.55 -2.57
N ARG A 436 -1.97 -12.01 -2.16
CA ARG A 436 -1.58 -13.43 -2.31
C ARG A 436 -2.48 -14.38 -1.53
N GLU A 437 -2.85 -14.03 -0.31
CA GLU A 437 -3.78 -14.81 0.53
C GLU A 437 -5.15 -14.94 -0.15
N GLU A 438 -5.68 -13.83 -0.66
CA GLU A 438 -6.96 -13.79 -1.36
C GLU A 438 -6.93 -14.61 -2.67
N GLN A 439 -5.83 -14.52 -3.43
CA GLN A 439 -5.63 -15.33 -4.63
C GLN A 439 -5.56 -16.83 -4.29
N ALA A 440 -4.75 -17.21 -3.29
CA ALA A 440 -4.65 -18.62 -2.87
C ALA A 440 -5.98 -19.18 -2.38
N ARG A 441 -6.83 -18.37 -1.72
CA ARG A 441 -8.18 -18.73 -1.32
C ARG A 441 -9.07 -18.99 -2.54
N ARG A 442 -9.03 -18.09 -3.53
CA ARG A 442 -9.78 -18.24 -4.80
C ARG A 442 -9.36 -19.47 -5.57
N ASP A 443 -8.06 -19.73 -5.68
CA ASP A 443 -7.54 -20.90 -6.40
C ASP A 443 -7.92 -22.21 -5.69
N ARG A 444 -7.97 -22.22 -4.36
CA ARG A 444 -8.43 -23.38 -3.59
C ARG A 444 -9.91 -23.70 -3.86
N ILE A 445 -10.77 -22.68 -3.85
CA ILE A 445 -12.21 -22.84 -4.16
C ILE A 445 -12.37 -23.33 -5.61
N ARG A 446 -11.65 -22.74 -6.58
CA ARG A 446 -11.66 -23.19 -7.98
C ARG A 446 -11.26 -24.66 -8.10
N GLY A 447 -10.17 -25.07 -7.45
CA GLY A 447 -9.67 -26.45 -7.52
C GLY A 447 -10.65 -27.50 -6.98
N MET A 448 -11.49 -27.16 -5.99
CA MET A 448 -12.49 -28.09 -5.45
C MET A 448 -13.67 -28.35 -6.40
N PHE A 449 -14.06 -27.38 -7.19
CA PHE A 449 -15.27 -27.43 -8.01
C PHE A 449 -15.01 -27.57 -9.52
N ALA A 450 -13.80 -27.26 -10.00
CA ALA A 450 -13.46 -27.26 -11.43
C ALA A 450 -13.70 -28.60 -12.12
N THR A 451 -13.72 -29.71 -11.37
CA THR A 451 -13.94 -31.07 -11.91
C THR A 451 -15.43 -31.41 -12.05
N TYR A 452 -16.32 -30.76 -11.32
CA TYR A 452 -17.74 -31.13 -11.21
C TYR A 452 -18.69 -30.07 -11.76
N VAL A 453 -18.26 -28.81 -11.85
CA VAL A 453 -19.12 -27.67 -12.17
C VAL A 453 -18.55 -26.90 -13.35
N ALA A 454 -19.42 -26.35 -14.21
CA ALA A 454 -19.00 -25.50 -15.30
C ALA A 454 -18.16 -24.28 -14.80
N PRO A 455 -17.09 -23.88 -15.51
CA PRO A 455 -16.19 -22.81 -15.08
C PRO A 455 -16.89 -21.50 -14.70
N THR A 456 -17.94 -21.13 -15.42
CA THR A 456 -18.76 -19.93 -15.16
C THR A 456 -19.50 -19.99 -13.81
N LEU A 457 -19.86 -21.17 -13.35
CA LEU A 457 -20.52 -21.38 -12.06
C LEU A 457 -19.49 -21.36 -10.92
N VAL A 458 -18.30 -21.92 -11.16
CA VAL A 458 -17.19 -21.87 -10.20
C VAL A 458 -16.79 -20.41 -9.93
N ASP A 459 -16.74 -19.57 -10.96
CA ASP A 459 -16.42 -18.16 -10.81
C ASP A 459 -17.45 -17.40 -9.95
N ARG A 460 -18.73 -17.71 -10.08
CA ARG A 460 -19.78 -17.15 -9.20
C ARG A 460 -19.65 -17.62 -7.76
N MET A 461 -19.34 -18.89 -7.53
CA MET A 461 -19.09 -19.43 -6.17
C MET A 461 -17.87 -18.78 -5.51
N VAL A 462 -16.80 -18.54 -6.28
CA VAL A 462 -15.62 -17.81 -5.81
C VAL A 462 -15.97 -16.38 -5.42
N GLN A 463 -16.90 -15.73 -6.14
CA GLN A 463 -17.34 -14.37 -5.83
C GLN A 463 -18.19 -14.30 -4.54
N SER A 464 -18.94 -15.33 -4.18
CA SER A 464 -19.72 -15.40 -2.93
C SER A 464 -18.83 -15.49 -1.68
N GLY A 465 -17.60 -16.00 -1.82
CA GLY A 465 -16.60 -16.04 -0.75
C GLY A 465 -16.83 -17.09 0.35
N GLU A 466 -17.81 -17.99 0.19
CA GLU A 466 -18.08 -19.04 1.18
C GLU A 466 -17.18 -20.26 0.98
N GLU A 467 -16.58 -20.74 2.07
CA GLU A 467 -15.78 -21.97 2.05
C GLU A 467 -16.67 -23.21 2.14
N PRO A 468 -16.42 -24.26 1.29
CA PRO A 468 -17.17 -25.51 1.35
C PRO A 468 -16.95 -26.22 2.69
N ARG A 469 -18.03 -26.50 3.40
CA ARG A 469 -18.02 -27.32 4.64
C ARG A 469 -18.68 -28.67 4.40
N LEU A 470 -18.33 -29.69 5.20
CA LEU A 470 -19.11 -30.94 5.22
C LEU A 470 -20.51 -30.64 5.69
N GLY A 471 -21.51 -31.21 4.99
CA GLY A 471 -22.94 -31.03 5.24
C GLY A 471 -23.68 -30.73 3.96
N GLY A 472 -24.99 -30.63 4.03
CA GLY A 472 -25.85 -30.32 2.90
C GLY A 472 -26.98 -29.39 3.30
N VAL A 473 -27.55 -28.74 2.30
CA VAL A 473 -28.70 -27.84 2.40
C VAL A 473 -29.87 -28.50 1.62
N GLU A 474 -31.08 -28.36 2.10
CA GLU A 474 -32.25 -28.81 1.38
C GLU A 474 -32.63 -27.80 0.29
N GLU A 475 -32.50 -28.21 -0.97
CA GLU A 475 -32.75 -27.38 -2.15
C GLU A 475 -33.73 -28.07 -3.11
N GLU A 476 -34.46 -27.28 -3.89
CA GLU A 476 -35.24 -27.78 -4.99
C GLU A 476 -34.37 -27.96 -6.23
N ILE A 477 -34.23 -29.19 -6.68
CA ILE A 477 -33.36 -29.55 -7.80
C ILE A 477 -34.10 -30.42 -8.83
N THR A 478 -33.48 -30.53 -10.01
CA THR A 478 -33.78 -31.64 -10.95
C THR A 478 -32.64 -32.65 -10.86
N ALA A 479 -32.96 -33.86 -10.43
CA ALA A 479 -32.06 -35.00 -10.48
C ALA A 479 -32.08 -35.60 -11.88
N TYR A 480 -30.89 -35.88 -12.44
CA TYR A 480 -30.67 -36.46 -13.76
C TYR A 480 -29.86 -37.74 -13.64
N PHE A 481 -30.37 -38.82 -14.22
CA PHE A 481 -29.71 -40.12 -14.33
C PHE A 481 -29.74 -40.58 -15.77
N SER A 482 -28.60 -41.02 -16.30
CA SER A 482 -28.56 -41.71 -17.59
C SER A 482 -27.77 -43.00 -17.50
N ASP A 483 -28.15 -44.02 -18.31
CA ASP A 483 -27.50 -45.32 -18.37
C ASP A 483 -27.54 -45.85 -19.81
N ILE A 484 -26.56 -46.65 -20.21
CA ILE A 484 -26.50 -47.26 -21.56
C ILE A 484 -27.31 -48.54 -21.56
N GLU A 485 -28.20 -48.67 -22.53
CA GLU A 485 -28.98 -49.90 -22.68
C GLU A 485 -28.07 -51.08 -22.99
N SER A 486 -28.20 -52.16 -22.19
CA SER A 486 -27.48 -53.41 -22.35
C SER A 486 -25.95 -53.28 -22.27
N PHE A 487 -25.44 -52.34 -21.47
CA PHE A 487 -24.00 -52.10 -21.29
C PHE A 487 -23.20 -53.36 -20.97
N SER A 488 -23.67 -54.18 -20.02
CA SER A 488 -23.00 -55.44 -19.66
C SER A 488 -22.82 -56.38 -20.85
N SER A 489 -23.78 -56.42 -21.77
CA SER A 489 -23.72 -57.32 -22.94
C SER A 489 -22.70 -56.90 -24.00
N PHE A 490 -22.38 -55.61 -24.14
CA PHE A 490 -21.37 -55.21 -25.11
C PHE A 490 -19.98 -54.98 -24.47
N SER A 491 -19.92 -54.64 -23.18
CA SER A 491 -18.67 -54.52 -22.46
C SER A 491 -17.85 -55.82 -22.47
N GLU A 492 -18.52 -56.96 -22.44
CA GLU A 492 -17.91 -58.29 -22.59
C GLU A 492 -17.36 -58.57 -24.01
N LYS A 493 -17.85 -57.84 -25.03
CA LYS A 493 -17.48 -58.05 -26.45
C LYS A 493 -16.32 -57.11 -26.88
N LEU A 494 -15.94 -56.19 -26.06
CA LEU A 494 -14.87 -55.22 -26.33
C LEU A 494 -13.63 -55.54 -25.51
N SER A 495 -12.43 -55.30 -26.08
CA SER A 495 -11.23 -55.28 -25.27
C SER A 495 -11.25 -54.11 -24.28
N PRO A 496 -10.59 -54.24 -23.11
CA PRO A 496 -10.57 -53.16 -22.11
C PRO A 496 -10.15 -51.80 -22.68
N THR A 497 -9.17 -51.77 -23.56
CA THR A 497 -8.70 -50.51 -24.20
C THR A 497 -9.79 -49.89 -25.08
N ARG A 498 -10.49 -50.71 -25.87
CA ARG A 498 -11.60 -50.25 -26.72
C ARG A 498 -12.80 -49.80 -25.93
N LEU A 499 -13.10 -50.49 -24.85
CA LEU A 499 -14.17 -50.07 -23.93
C LEU A 499 -13.88 -48.71 -23.32
N VAL A 500 -12.65 -48.47 -22.87
CA VAL A 500 -12.24 -47.18 -22.33
C VAL A 500 -12.31 -46.06 -23.39
N GLU A 501 -11.88 -46.32 -24.64
CA GLU A 501 -11.99 -45.37 -25.75
C GLU A 501 -13.44 -44.93 -25.99
N LEU A 502 -14.35 -45.93 -26.13
CA LEU A 502 -15.78 -45.70 -26.31
C LEU A 502 -16.39 -44.90 -25.15
N MET A 503 -16.10 -45.34 -23.90
CA MET A 503 -16.68 -44.74 -22.70
C MET A 503 -16.20 -43.30 -22.52
N ASN A 504 -14.92 -43.00 -22.76
CA ASN A 504 -14.41 -41.64 -22.67
C ASN A 504 -15.08 -40.72 -23.70
N GLU A 505 -15.32 -41.18 -24.91
CA GLU A 505 -16.03 -40.40 -25.94
C GLU A 505 -17.48 -40.15 -25.57
N TYR A 506 -18.21 -41.22 -25.13
CA TYR A 506 -19.59 -41.13 -24.70
C TYR A 506 -19.78 -40.25 -23.47
N LEU A 507 -19.01 -40.49 -22.39
CA LEU A 507 -19.13 -39.77 -21.13
C LEU A 507 -18.78 -38.29 -21.31
N SER A 508 -17.74 -37.99 -22.12
CA SER A 508 -17.40 -36.60 -22.44
C SER A 508 -18.54 -35.89 -23.16
N ALA A 509 -19.09 -36.53 -24.20
CA ALA A 509 -20.18 -35.96 -24.97
C ALA A 509 -21.45 -35.69 -24.11
N CYS A 510 -21.78 -36.58 -23.19
CA CYS A 510 -22.90 -36.42 -22.26
C CYS A 510 -22.60 -35.28 -21.24
N THR A 511 -21.40 -35.26 -20.68
CA THR A 511 -21.02 -34.29 -19.66
C THR A 511 -20.95 -32.86 -20.21
N ASP A 512 -20.41 -32.70 -21.41
CA ASP A 512 -20.32 -31.39 -22.09
C ASP A 512 -21.71 -30.78 -22.27
N ILE A 513 -22.72 -31.59 -22.66
CA ILE A 513 -24.10 -31.14 -22.83
C ILE A 513 -24.75 -30.82 -21.48
N VAL A 514 -24.57 -31.68 -20.48
CA VAL A 514 -25.10 -31.44 -19.13
C VAL A 514 -24.58 -30.12 -18.58
N GLN A 515 -23.25 -29.85 -18.71
CA GLN A 515 -22.64 -28.62 -18.23
C GLN A 515 -23.04 -27.39 -19.05
N ALA A 516 -23.14 -27.53 -20.38
CA ALA A 516 -23.60 -26.44 -21.25
C ALA A 516 -25.01 -25.97 -20.91
N GLU A 517 -25.89 -26.90 -20.47
CA GLU A 517 -27.25 -26.58 -20.01
C GLU A 517 -27.31 -26.17 -18.52
N GLY A 518 -26.17 -25.94 -17.86
CA GLY A 518 -26.08 -25.47 -16.47
C GLY A 518 -26.24 -26.58 -15.44
N GLY A 519 -26.11 -27.84 -15.83
CA GLY A 519 -26.08 -28.97 -14.92
C GLY A 519 -24.76 -29.12 -14.20
N THR A 520 -24.78 -29.66 -13.01
CA THR A 520 -23.64 -30.03 -12.18
C THR A 520 -23.47 -31.54 -12.22
N LEU A 521 -22.32 -32.01 -12.69
CA LEU A 521 -21.98 -33.43 -12.65
C LEU A 521 -21.74 -33.87 -11.20
N ASP A 522 -22.47 -34.86 -10.73
CA ASP A 522 -22.23 -35.48 -9.42
C ASP A 522 -21.15 -36.57 -9.54
N LYS A 523 -21.41 -37.61 -10.32
CA LYS A 523 -20.49 -38.74 -10.51
C LYS A 523 -20.82 -39.58 -11.73
N PHE A 524 -19.91 -40.46 -12.08
CA PHE A 524 -20.16 -41.58 -12.95
C PHE A 524 -20.36 -42.86 -12.11
N ILE A 525 -21.33 -43.70 -12.48
CA ILE A 525 -21.54 -45.00 -11.86
C ILE A 525 -21.49 -46.04 -12.99
N GLY A 526 -20.28 -46.55 -13.27
CA GLY A 526 -20.06 -47.35 -14.46
C GLY A 526 -20.22 -46.53 -15.74
N ASP A 527 -21.24 -46.86 -16.53
CA ASP A 527 -21.63 -46.10 -17.75
C ASP A 527 -22.72 -45.05 -17.48
N ALA A 528 -23.23 -44.98 -16.26
CA ALA A 528 -24.25 -44.02 -15.87
C ALA A 528 -23.64 -42.63 -15.57
N VAL A 529 -24.30 -41.59 -16.08
CA VAL A 529 -24.03 -40.20 -15.72
C VAL A 529 -25.08 -39.73 -14.72
N VAL A 530 -24.62 -39.30 -13.54
CA VAL A 530 -25.46 -38.72 -12.50
C VAL A 530 -25.16 -37.22 -12.40
N ALA A 531 -26.20 -36.42 -12.56
CA ALA A 531 -26.08 -34.96 -12.53
C ALA A 531 -27.30 -34.31 -11.85
N MET A 532 -27.14 -33.03 -11.48
CA MET A 532 -28.21 -32.24 -10.90
C MET A 532 -28.27 -30.85 -11.55
N TYR A 533 -29.48 -30.27 -11.55
CA TYR A 533 -29.73 -28.89 -11.97
C TYR A 533 -30.38 -28.12 -10.83
N GLY A 534 -29.96 -26.84 -10.59
CA GLY A 534 -30.48 -26.03 -9.50
C GLY A 534 -29.53 -25.91 -8.30
N ALA A 535 -28.46 -26.70 -8.26
CA ALA A 535 -27.41 -26.65 -7.25
C ALA A 535 -26.02 -26.86 -7.89
N PRO A 536 -24.93 -26.30 -7.34
CA PRO A 536 -24.81 -25.49 -6.11
C PRO A 536 -25.32 -24.05 -6.26
N LEU A 537 -25.71 -23.65 -7.46
CA LEU A 537 -26.33 -22.35 -7.74
C LEU A 537 -27.76 -22.53 -8.17
N THR A 538 -28.62 -21.66 -7.67
CA THR A 538 -30.02 -21.62 -8.06
C THR A 538 -30.16 -21.35 -9.56
N LEU A 539 -30.82 -22.26 -10.25
CA LEU A 539 -31.15 -22.16 -11.66
C LEU A 539 -32.70 -22.15 -11.81
N PRO A 540 -33.33 -21.01 -12.03
CA PRO A 540 -34.80 -20.90 -11.96
C PRO A 540 -35.57 -21.83 -12.91
N ASN A 541 -34.99 -22.19 -14.04
CA ASN A 541 -35.56 -23.07 -15.07
C ASN A 541 -34.91 -24.45 -15.11
N HIS A 542 -34.38 -24.93 -13.97
CA HIS A 542 -33.62 -26.19 -13.87
C HIS A 542 -34.35 -27.41 -14.43
N GLY A 543 -35.67 -27.50 -14.26
CA GLY A 543 -36.47 -28.61 -14.81
C GLY A 543 -36.47 -28.62 -16.32
N HIS A 544 -36.66 -27.46 -16.95
CA HIS A 544 -36.65 -27.31 -18.41
C HIS A 544 -35.26 -27.60 -18.99
N ARG A 545 -34.21 -27.01 -18.40
CA ARG A 545 -32.82 -27.23 -18.83
C ARG A 545 -32.39 -28.69 -18.78
N ALA A 546 -32.81 -29.40 -17.75
CA ALA A 546 -32.54 -30.85 -17.63
C ALA A 546 -33.19 -31.64 -18.75
N VAL A 547 -34.45 -31.33 -19.14
CA VAL A 547 -35.13 -31.95 -20.27
C VAL A 547 -34.44 -31.64 -21.60
N VAL A 548 -34.09 -30.38 -21.82
CA VAL A 548 -33.32 -29.95 -23.02
C VAL A 548 -31.99 -30.70 -23.12
N ALA A 549 -31.25 -30.81 -22.00
CA ALA A 549 -30.02 -31.60 -21.95
C ALA A 549 -30.27 -33.07 -22.33
N ALA A 550 -31.28 -33.69 -21.75
CA ALA A 550 -31.63 -35.09 -22.07
C ALA A 550 -31.89 -35.31 -23.57
N LEU A 551 -32.66 -34.42 -24.19
CA LEU A 551 -32.97 -34.51 -25.62
C LEU A 551 -31.76 -34.23 -26.50
N ARG A 552 -30.92 -33.28 -26.11
CA ARG A 552 -29.63 -33.01 -26.80
C ARG A 552 -28.63 -34.16 -26.67
N VAL A 553 -28.61 -34.85 -25.53
CA VAL A 553 -27.79 -36.05 -25.35
C VAL A 553 -28.22 -37.15 -26.34
N HIS A 554 -29.53 -37.38 -26.55
CA HIS A 554 -29.98 -38.33 -27.56
C HIS A 554 -29.54 -37.94 -28.97
N ARG A 555 -29.70 -36.70 -29.35
CA ARG A 555 -29.20 -36.19 -30.63
C ARG A 555 -27.69 -36.39 -30.79
N ARG A 556 -26.92 -36.14 -29.75
CA ARG A 556 -25.49 -36.36 -29.75
C ARG A 556 -25.11 -37.82 -29.86
N CYS A 557 -25.86 -38.69 -29.22
CA CYS A 557 -25.72 -40.15 -29.36
C CYS A 557 -26.04 -40.62 -30.80
N ASP A 558 -26.99 -39.99 -31.49
CA ASP A 558 -27.25 -40.26 -32.92
C ASP A 558 -26.04 -39.92 -33.79
N GLU A 559 -25.38 -38.78 -33.53
CA GLU A 559 -24.14 -38.34 -34.22
C GLU A 559 -22.99 -39.34 -33.94
N LEU A 560 -22.81 -39.75 -32.67
CA LEU A 560 -21.80 -40.74 -32.29
C LEU A 560 -22.03 -42.09 -32.96
N ARG A 561 -23.28 -42.54 -33.00
CA ARG A 561 -23.64 -43.80 -33.73
C ARG A 561 -23.32 -43.72 -35.22
N ALA A 562 -23.60 -42.56 -35.85
CA ALA A 562 -23.25 -42.35 -37.27
C ALA A 562 -21.72 -42.40 -37.47
N LYS A 563 -20.96 -41.76 -36.58
CA LYS A 563 -19.50 -41.83 -36.56
C LYS A 563 -19.01 -43.26 -36.38
N TRP A 564 -19.45 -43.98 -35.37
CA TRP A 564 -19.00 -45.34 -35.09
C TRP A 564 -19.36 -46.32 -36.20
N ARG A 565 -20.50 -46.12 -36.91
CA ARG A 565 -20.82 -46.88 -38.14
C ARG A 565 -19.83 -46.59 -39.26
N ALA A 566 -19.44 -45.35 -39.48
CA ALA A 566 -18.46 -44.99 -40.49
C ALA A 566 -17.04 -45.57 -40.17
N GLU A 567 -16.68 -45.62 -38.88
CA GLU A 567 -15.42 -46.19 -38.39
C GLU A 567 -15.48 -47.72 -38.19
N GLN A 568 -16.62 -48.38 -38.45
CA GLN A 568 -16.83 -49.81 -38.12
C GLN A 568 -15.86 -50.72 -38.82
N ALA A 569 -15.58 -50.49 -40.12
CA ALA A 569 -14.64 -51.29 -40.88
C ALA A 569 -13.18 -51.13 -40.43
N GLU A 570 -12.78 -49.92 -40.02
CA GLU A 570 -11.44 -49.61 -39.58
C GLU A 570 -11.18 -50.03 -38.13
N LYS A 571 -12.10 -49.69 -37.26
CA LYS A 571 -11.94 -49.89 -35.81
C LYS A 571 -12.59 -51.17 -35.29
N GLY A 572 -13.36 -51.88 -36.10
CA GLY A 572 -13.98 -53.15 -35.72
C GLY A 572 -15.08 -53.00 -34.63
N TRP A 573 -15.87 -51.89 -34.67
CA TRP A 573 -16.93 -51.69 -33.70
C TRP A 573 -18.01 -52.78 -33.87
N PRO A 574 -18.44 -53.47 -32.80
CA PRO A 574 -19.58 -54.40 -32.87
C PRO A 574 -20.90 -53.69 -33.18
N ASP A 575 -21.84 -54.35 -33.83
CA ASP A 575 -23.15 -53.78 -34.17
C ASP A 575 -23.92 -53.23 -32.96
N ILE A 576 -23.70 -53.78 -31.77
CA ILE A 576 -24.31 -53.29 -30.53
C ILE A 576 -23.82 -51.88 -30.18
N VAL A 577 -22.56 -51.51 -30.48
CA VAL A 577 -22.01 -50.17 -30.29
C VAL A 577 -22.57 -49.17 -31.31
N THR A 578 -22.68 -49.58 -32.58
CA THR A 578 -23.23 -48.71 -33.63
C THR A 578 -24.75 -48.52 -33.54
N ASN A 579 -25.39 -49.21 -32.62
CA ASN A 579 -26.83 -49.09 -32.27
C ASN A 579 -27.06 -48.74 -30.78
N LEU A 580 -26.02 -48.25 -30.09
CA LEU A 580 -26.07 -47.88 -28.67
C LEU A 580 -27.23 -46.94 -28.38
N GLN A 581 -28.05 -47.24 -27.39
CA GLN A 581 -29.12 -46.38 -26.88
C GLN A 581 -28.86 -45.99 -25.43
N THR A 582 -29.24 -44.79 -25.05
CA THR A 582 -29.11 -44.26 -23.69
C THR A 582 -30.52 -44.06 -23.11
N ARG A 583 -30.75 -44.50 -21.88
CA ARG A 583 -31.95 -44.15 -21.13
C ARG A 583 -31.67 -43.03 -20.17
N ILE A 584 -32.63 -42.12 -20.00
CA ILE A 584 -32.52 -40.96 -19.14
C ILE A 584 -33.76 -40.84 -18.27
N GLY A 585 -33.56 -40.66 -16.96
CA GLY A 585 -34.61 -40.44 -15.98
C GLY A 585 -34.45 -39.08 -15.27
N LEU A 586 -35.55 -38.33 -15.20
CA LEU A 586 -35.55 -37.00 -14.57
C LEU A 586 -36.66 -36.92 -13.51
N ASN A 587 -36.35 -36.21 -12.40
CA ASN A 587 -37.36 -35.86 -11.40
C ASN A 587 -37.02 -34.51 -10.75
N VAL A 588 -38.02 -33.65 -10.54
CA VAL A 588 -37.93 -32.37 -9.82
C VAL A 588 -38.46 -32.53 -8.41
N GLY A 589 -37.75 -32.03 -7.43
CA GLY A 589 -38.20 -31.97 -6.04
C GLY A 589 -37.09 -31.60 -5.06
N ARG A 590 -37.43 -31.57 -3.78
CA ARG A 590 -36.48 -31.26 -2.71
C ARG A 590 -35.52 -32.41 -2.45
N ALA A 591 -34.27 -32.07 -2.32
CA ALA A 591 -33.18 -33.00 -1.96
C ALA A 591 -32.15 -32.29 -1.10
N VAL A 592 -31.41 -33.05 -0.30
CA VAL A 592 -30.24 -32.51 0.41
C VAL A 592 -29.08 -32.53 -0.55
N VAL A 593 -28.49 -31.35 -0.80
CA VAL A 593 -27.33 -31.18 -1.69
C VAL A 593 -26.17 -30.60 -0.92
N GLY A 594 -24.97 -31.13 -1.09
CA GLY A 594 -23.81 -30.64 -0.40
C GLY A 594 -22.62 -31.57 -0.41
N ASN A 595 -21.58 -31.23 0.37
CA ASN A 595 -20.39 -32.04 0.52
C ASN A 595 -20.62 -33.19 1.49
N MET A 596 -20.82 -34.40 0.95
CA MET A 596 -21.13 -35.60 1.72
C MET A 596 -20.01 -36.64 1.61
N GLY A 597 -19.67 -37.23 2.73
CA GLY A 597 -18.59 -38.23 2.83
C GLY A 597 -17.87 -38.18 4.14
N SER A 598 -16.60 -38.57 4.13
CA SER A 598 -15.72 -38.51 5.29
C SER A 598 -14.88 -37.22 5.31
N HIS A 599 -14.20 -36.92 6.42
CA HIS A 599 -13.28 -35.77 6.52
C HIS A 599 -12.12 -35.83 5.52
N THR A 600 -11.77 -37.02 5.02
CA THR A 600 -10.65 -37.22 4.09
C THR A 600 -11.10 -37.39 2.63
N ARG A 601 -12.37 -37.77 2.41
CA ARG A 601 -12.93 -37.99 1.07
C ARG A 601 -14.41 -37.64 1.06
N PHE A 602 -14.79 -36.60 0.38
CA PHE A 602 -16.17 -36.20 0.19
C PHE A 602 -16.41 -35.84 -1.28
N ASN A 603 -17.66 -35.98 -1.70
CA ASN A 603 -18.12 -35.53 -3.01
C ASN A 603 -19.24 -34.52 -2.79
N TYR A 604 -19.34 -33.55 -3.70
CA TYR A 604 -20.53 -32.72 -3.79
C TYR A 604 -21.62 -33.51 -4.48
N THR A 605 -22.66 -33.87 -3.76
CA THR A 605 -23.68 -34.86 -4.20
C THR A 605 -25.06 -34.49 -3.68
N MET A 606 -26.07 -35.17 -4.23
CA MET A 606 -27.48 -35.04 -3.85
C MET A 606 -27.97 -36.29 -3.17
N MET A 607 -28.83 -36.16 -2.16
CA MET A 607 -29.47 -37.27 -1.46
C MET A 607 -30.95 -36.98 -1.19
N GLY A 608 -31.78 -38.01 -1.27
CA GLY A 608 -33.21 -37.93 -0.94
C GLY A 608 -34.10 -38.82 -1.82
N ASP A 609 -35.39 -38.88 -1.47
CA ASP A 609 -36.38 -39.65 -2.23
C ASP A 609 -36.54 -39.11 -3.67
N THR A 610 -36.39 -37.79 -3.87
CA THR A 610 -36.36 -37.15 -5.18
C THR A 610 -35.30 -37.73 -6.11
N VAL A 611 -34.12 -38.02 -5.57
CA VAL A 611 -32.99 -38.57 -6.32
C VAL A 611 -33.23 -40.02 -6.69
N ASN A 612 -33.74 -40.80 -5.73
CA ASN A 612 -34.08 -42.18 -5.95
C ASN A 612 -35.19 -42.31 -7.01
N LEU A 613 -36.16 -41.39 -7.04
CA LEU A 613 -37.23 -41.41 -8.04
C LEU A 613 -36.69 -41.15 -9.46
N ALA A 614 -35.74 -40.22 -9.63
CA ALA A 614 -35.11 -40.01 -10.93
C ALA A 614 -34.35 -41.25 -11.44
N ALA A 615 -33.60 -41.94 -10.57
CA ALA A 615 -32.96 -43.22 -10.90
C ALA A 615 -33.99 -44.30 -11.31
N ARG A 616 -35.14 -44.29 -10.67
CA ARG A 616 -36.24 -45.21 -11.05
C ARG A 616 -36.93 -44.82 -12.36
N MET A 617 -36.96 -43.56 -12.72
CA MET A 617 -37.41 -43.12 -14.05
C MET A 617 -36.48 -43.64 -15.14
N GLU A 618 -35.15 -43.57 -14.92
CA GLU A 618 -34.18 -44.14 -15.85
C GLU A 618 -34.44 -45.66 -16.07
N SER A 619 -34.37 -46.43 -14.97
CA SER A 619 -34.52 -47.90 -15.06
C SER A 619 -35.93 -48.32 -15.50
N GLY A 620 -36.96 -47.61 -15.10
CA GLY A 620 -38.36 -47.84 -15.47
C GLY A 620 -38.67 -47.53 -16.94
N ALA A 621 -37.89 -46.69 -17.60
CA ALA A 621 -38.06 -46.34 -19.01
C ALA A 621 -38.09 -47.58 -19.93
N LYS A 622 -37.31 -48.61 -19.59
CA LYS A 622 -37.30 -49.90 -20.29
C LYS A 622 -38.67 -50.54 -20.33
N ALA A 623 -39.43 -50.52 -19.23
CA ALA A 623 -40.72 -51.16 -19.12
C ALA A 623 -41.82 -50.50 -19.99
N TYR A 624 -41.58 -49.26 -20.41
CA TYR A 624 -42.48 -48.51 -21.30
C TYR A 624 -41.94 -48.35 -22.72
N GLY A 625 -40.79 -48.88 -23.01
CA GLY A 625 -40.21 -48.79 -24.35
C GLY A 625 -39.81 -47.34 -24.73
N VAL A 626 -39.42 -46.51 -23.74
CA VAL A 626 -39.03 -45.11 -23.94
C VAL A 626 -37.60 -44.88 -23.51
N TYR A 627 -36.97 -43.80 -24.00
CA TYR A 627 -35.57 -43.47 -23.70
C TYR A 627 -35.41 -42.29 -22.78
N THR A 628 -36.43 -41.39 -22.65
CA THR A 628 -36.40 -40.32 -21.64
C THR A 628 -37.70 -40.34 -20.85
N MET A 629 -37.64 -40.83 -19.62
CA MET A 629 -38.83 -40.89 -18.74
C MET A 629 -38.70 -39.84 -17.63
N VAL A 630 -39.76 -39.05 -17.46
CA VAL A 630 -39.82 -37.93 -16.53
C VAL A 630 -41.09 -37.98 -15.71
N THR A 631 -41.06 -37.37 -14.53
CA THR A 631 -42.24 -37.23 -13.66
C THR A 631 -43.07 -36.01 -14.05
N GLU A 632 -44.31 -35.97 -13.58
CA GLU A 632 -45.21 -34.82 -13.74
C GLU A 632 -44.61 -33.51 -13.23
N THR A 633 -43.80 -33.54 -12.15
CA THR A 633 -43.12 -32.36 -11.60
C THR A 633 -42.12 -31.76 -12.59
N VAL A 634 -41.43 -32.60 -13.38
CA VAL A 634 -40.53 -32.14 -14.47
C VAL A 634 -41.33 -31.48 -15.59
N VAL A 635 -42.45 -32.09 -16.00
CA VAL A 635 -43.31 -31.54 -17.04
C VAL A 635 -43.88 -30.19 -16.63
N ALA A 636 -44.36 -30.07 -15.38
CA ALA A 636 -44.85 -28.81 -14.82
C ALA A 636 -43.78 -27.74 -14.79
N ALA A 637 -42.56 -28.05 -14.29
CA ALA A 637 -41.42 -27.13 -14.25
C ALA A 637 -40.97 -26.71 -15.65
N SER A 638 -40.95 -27.62 -16.62
CA SER A 638 -40.59 -27.31 -18.00
C SER A 638 -41.60 -26.38 -18.67
N ARG A 639 -42.89 -26.66 -18.49
CA ARG A 639 -43.99 -25.84 -19.07
C ARG A 639 -44.08 -24.45 -18.42
N LEU A 640 -43.75 -24.36 -17.13
CA LEU A 640 -43.69 -23.06 -16.43
C LEU A 640 -42.57 -22.16 -16.99
N ALA A 641 -41.44 -22.77 -17.32
CA ALA A 641 -40.30 -22.05 -17.87
C ALA A 641 -40.51 -21.63 -19.34
N GLU A 642 -40.87 -22.61 -20.18
CA GLU A 642 -41.15 -22.43 -21.61
C GLU A 642 -42.34 -23.26 -22.04
N PRO A 643 -43.54 -22.67 -22.09
CA PRO A 643 -44.75 -23.36 -22.59
C PRO A 643 -44.53 -23.93 -24.01
N ASP A 644 -44.90 -25.18 -24.21
CA ASP A 644 -44.83 -25.83 -25.52
C ASP A 644 -43.45 -26.05 -26.15
N ALA A 645 -42.33 -25.76 -25.46
CA ALA A 645 -40.97 -25.97 -26.01
C ALA A 645 -40.61 -27.45 -26.18
N VAL A 646 -41.25 -28.32 -25.41
CA VAL A 646 -41.02 -29.78 -25.42
C VAL A 646 -42.30 -30.52 -25.66
N LEU A 647 -42.26 -31.52 -26.55
CA LEU A 647 -43.34 -32.46 -26.77
C LEU A 647 -43.28 -33.59 -25.73
N PHE A 648 -44.23 -33.62 -24.81
CA PHE A 648 -44.40 -34.67 -23.81
C PHE A 648 -45.52 -35.62 -24.18
N ARG A 649 -45.25 -36.93 -23.97
CA ARG A 649 -46.26 -38.00 -24.09
C ARG A 649 -46.63 -38.49 -22.67
N PRO A 650 -47.88 -38.44 -22.22
CA PRO A 650 -48.27 -39.08 -20.99
C PRO A 650 -48.16 -40.60 -21.15
N LEU A 651 -47.52 -41.29 -20.21
CA LEU A 651 -47.31 -42.74 -20.31
C LEU A 651 -48.26 -43.53 -19.40
N ASP A 652 -48.31 -43.17 -18.14
CA ASP A 652 -49.06 -43.91 -17.14
C ASP A 652 -49.07 -43.17 -15.77
N ARG A 653 -49.81 -43.82 -14.83
CA ARG A 653 -49.77 -43.48 -13.41
C ARG A 653 -49.35 -44.72 -12.62
N ILE A 654 -48.17 -44.65 -11.99
CA ILE A 654 -47.49 -45.82 -11.42
C ILE A 654 -47.22 -45.71 -9.95
N ILE A 655 -47.20 -46.82 -9.22
CA ILE A 655 -46.55 -46.92 -7.92
C ILE A 655 -45.22 -47.65 -8.12
N VAL A 656 -44.12 -46.95 -7.89
CA VAL A 656 -42.79 -47.58 -7.93
C VAL A 656 -42.51 -48.34 -6.63
N LYS A 657 -41.73 -49.41 -6.69
CA LYS A 657 -41.43 -50.28 -5.53
C LYS A 657 -40.84 -49.40 -4.36
N GLY A 658 -41.47 -49.52 -3.16
CA GLY A 658 -41.08 -48.83 -1.94
C GLY A 658 -41.65 -47.41 -1.79
N ARG A 659 -42.58 -46.97 -2.66
CA ARG A 659 -43.45 -45.80 -2.45
C ARG A 659 -44.91 -46.23 -2.27
N SER A 660 -45.65 -45.42 -1.53
CA SER A 660 -47.10 -45.62 -1.33
C SER A 660 -47.93 -44.68 -2.21
N LEU A 661 -47.36 -43.55 -2.65
CA LEU A 661 -48.06 -42.58 -3.47
C LEU A 661 -47.80 -42.82 -4.96
N PRO A 662 -48.84 -42.77 -5.80
CA PRO A 662 -48.68 -42.90 -7.25
C PRO A 662 -48.00 -41.66 -7.86
N VAL A 663 -47.26 -41.87 -8.95
CA VAL A 663 -46.56 -40.85 -9.72
C VAL A 663 -47.02 -40.92 -11.17
N SER A 664 -47.45 -39.77 -11.72
CA SER A 664 -47.72 -39.68 -13.16
C SER A 664 -46.37 -39.55 -13.90
N ILE A 665 -46.20 -40.38 -14.91
CA ILE A 665 -44.96 -40.46 -15.70
C ILE A 665 -45.23 -40.07 -17.16
N TYR A 666 -44.25 -39.47 -17.74
CA TYR A 666 -44.24 -38.95 -19.11
C TYR A 666 -42.97 -39.34 -19.84
N GLU A 667 -43.03 -39.39 -21.12
CA GLU A 667 -41.88 -39.38 -22.02
C GLU A 667 -41.63 -37.92 -22.49
N ALA A 668 -40.39 -37.44 -22.43
CA ALA A 668 -39.96 -36.30 -23.18
C ALA A 668 -39.53 -36.77 -24.58
N VAL A 669 -40.35 -36.49 -25.56
CA VAL A 669 -40.23 -37.11 -26.91
C VAL A 669 -39.24 -36.32 -27.79
N ALA A 670 -39.39 -35.01 -27.87
CA ALA A 670 -38.57 -34.16 -28.71
C ALA A 670 -38.70 -32.68 -28.32
N LEU A 671 -37.72 -31.86 -28.69
CA LEU A 671 -37.94 -30.41 -28.73
C LEU A 671 -38.98 -30.09 -29.81
N ARG A 672 -39.75 -29.02 -29.61
CA ARG A 672 -40.79 -28.60 -30.54
C ARG A 672 -40.28 -28.40 -31.96
N GLU A 673 -39.08 -27.83 -32.08
CA GLU A 673 -38.41 -27.60 -33.36
C GLU A 673 -38.00 -28.89 -34.09
N ASP A 674 -37.71 -29.95 -33.36
CA ASP A 674 -37.26 -31.25 -33.88
C ASP A 674 -38.45 -32.24 -34.08
N ALA A 675 -39.63 -31.92 -33.55
CA ALA A 675 -40.78 -32.79 -33.60
C ALA A 675 -41.42 -32.81 -35.00
N THR A 676 -41.39 -33.96 -35.68
CA THR A 676 -42.08 -34.13 -36.97
C THR A 676 -43.60 -34.29 -36.78
N ASP A 677 -44.39 -33.98 -37.83
CA ASP A 677 -45.85 -34.12 -37.77
C ASP A 677 -46.26 -35.57 -37.45
N ARG A 678 -45.55 -36.57 -38.01
CA ARG A 678 -45.72 -37.97 -37.70
C ARG A 678 -45.59 -38.29 -36.21
N VAL A 679 -44.56 -37.74 -35.54
CA VAL A 679 -44.33 -37.93 -34.11
C VAL A 679 -45.40 -37.23 -33.27
N ARG A 680 -45.82 -36.03 -33.67
CA ARG A 680 -46.91 -35.28 -33.01
C ARG A 680 -48.22 -36.04 -33.08
N GLU A 681 -48.53 -36.61 -34.27
CA GLU A 681 -49.74 -37.44 -34.47
C GLU A 681 -49.68 -38.71 -33.61
N ALA A 682 -48.53 -39.41 -33.57
CA ALA A 682 -48.36 -40.60 -32.71
C ALA A 682 -48.63 -40.26 -31.23
N VAL A 683 -48.08 -39.16 -30.73
CA VAL A 683 -48.27 -38.70 -29.33
C VAL A 683 -49.74 -38.37 -29.07
N ALA A 684 -50.44 -37.71 -30.01
CA ALA A 684 -51.84 -37.33 -29.85
C ALA A 684 -52.76 -38.55 -29.81
N ILE A 685 -52.55 -39.48 -30.73
CA ILE A 685 -53.34 -40.72 -30.80
C ILE A 685 -53.07 -41.57 -29.56
N PHE A 686 -51.81 -41.69 -29.13
CA PHE A 686 -51.47 -42.43 -27.92
C PHE A 686 -52.15 -41.84 -26.67
N ALA A 687 -52.14 -40.51 -26.52
CA ALA A 687 -52.74 -39.80 -25.39
C ALA A 687 -54.29 -40.03 -25.36
N GLU A 688 -54.95 -40.11 -26.54
CA GLU A 688 -56.34 -40.45 -26.65
C GLU A 688 -56.59 -41.95 -26.19
N GLY A 689 -55.73 -42.88 -26.63
CA GLY A 689 -55.73 -44.25 -26.22
C GLY A 689 -55.54 -44.42 -24.71
N LEU A 690 -54.62 -43.67 -24.10
CA LEU A 690 -54.39 -43.69 -22.66
C LEU A 690 -55.60 -43.19 -21.86
N LYS A 691 -56.33 -42.18 -22.35
CA LYS A 691 -57.57 -41.70 -21.73
C LYS A 691 -58.63 -42.80 -21.73
N LYS A 692 -58.79 -43.51 -22.83
CA LYS A 692 -59.75 -44.66 -22.97
C LYS A 692 -59.34 -45.83 -22.08
N TYR A 693 -58.01 -46.10 -22.00
CA TYR A 693 -57.47 -47.13 -21.12
C TYR A 693 -57.83 -46.88 -19.65
N LEU A 694 -57.59 -45.65 -19.20
CA LEU A 694 -57.89 -45.18 -17.82
C LEU A 694 -59.43 -45.21 -17.56
N ALA A 695 -60.25 -45.01 -18.57
CA ALA A 695 -61.69 -45.09 -18.50
C ALA A 695 -62.21 -46.56 -18.64
N GLN A 696 -61.30 -47.53 -18.70
CA GLN A 696 -61.57 -48.95 -18.90
C GLN A 696 -62.29 -49.29 -20.24
N ASP A 697 -62.22 -48.36 -21.23
CA ASP A 697 -62.63 -48.62 -22.62
C ASP A 697 -61.51 -49.39 -23.36
N TRP A 698 -61.43 -50.71 -23.10
CA TRP A 698 -60.31 -51.53 -23.58
C TRP A 698 -60.30 -51.64 -25.10
N ASP A 699 -61.42 -51.68 -25.76
CA ASP A 699 -61.50 -51.79 -27.21
C ASP A 699 -61.19 -50.47 -27.90
N GLY A 700 -61.69 -49.37 -27.37
CA GLY A 700 -61.35 -48.05 -27.82
C GLY A 700 -59.89 -47.70 -27.58
N ALA A 701 -59.28 -48.08 -26.44
CA ALA A 701 -57.89 -47.94 -26.16
C ALA A 701 -57.00 -48.71 -27.13
N ARG A 702 -57.34 -49.97 -27.37
CA ARG A 702 -56.68 -50.88 -28.32
C ARG A 702 -56.64 -50.26 -29.72
N ALA A 703 -57.77 -49.81 -30.23
CA ALA A 703 -57.83 -49.20 -31.55
C ALA A 703 -56.94 -47.93 -31.70
N CYS A 704 -56.84 -47.15 -30.65
CA CYS A 704 -55.93 -46.00 -30.65
C CYS A 704 -54.43 -46.42 -30.64
N PHE A 705 -54.05 -47.38 -29.81
CA PHE A 705 -52.66 -47.86 -29.78
C PHE A 705 -52.26 -48.62 -31.07
N GLU A 706 -53.16 -49.38 -31.69
CA GLU A 706 -52.93 -49.98 -33.00
C GLU A 706 -52.72 -48.90 -34.11
N ARG A 707 -53.42 -47.78 -34.04
CA ARG A 707 -53.22 -46.64 -34.97
C ARG A 707 -51.91 -45.84 -34.69
N SER A 708 -51.52 -45.70 -33.43
CA SER A 708 -50.28 -45.03 -33.05
C SER A 708 -49.07 -45.87 -33.42
N LEU A 709 -49.13 -47.19 -33.36
CA LEU A 709 -48.04 -48.14 -33.53
C LEU A 709 -47.21 -47.92 -34.82
N PRO A 710 -47.81 -47.79 -36.04
CA PRO A 710 -47.01 -47.56 -37.26
C PRO A 710 -46.35 -46.18 -37.32
N LEU A 711 -46.75 -45.25 -36.44
CA LEU A 711 -46.19 -43.90 -36.35
C LEU A 711 -45.05 -43.79 -35.35
N GLU A 712 -44.81 -44.78 -34.50
CA GLU A 712 -43.78 -44.82 -33.49
C GLU A 712 -42.38 -44.76 -34.11
N PRO A 713 -41.44 -44.04 -33.49
CA PRO A 713 -40.04 -43.92 -33.96
C PRO A 713 -39.28 -45.26 -33.92
N HIS A 714 -39.64 -46.13 -32.94
CA HIS A 714 -38.96 -47.40 -32.69
C HIS A 714 -39.94 -48.59 -32.92
N ALA A 715 -39.62 -49.43 -33.89
CA ALA A 715 -40.52 -50.50 -34.27
C ALA A 715 -40.61 -51.66 -33.27
N LYS A 716 -39.51 -51.96 -32.53
CA LYS A 716 -39.43 -53.17 -31.67
C LYS A 716 -39.69 -52.91 -30.19
N ASN A 717 -39.59 -51.74 -29.74
CA ASN A 717 -39.78 -51.36 -28.33
C ASN A 717 -40.34 -49.93 -28.29
N ASN A 718 -41.61 -49.78 -27.97
CA ASN A 718 -42.30 -48.48 -27.95
C ASN A 718 -43.55 -48.59 -27.02
N PRO A 719 -44.01 -47.43 -26.51
CA PRO A 719 -45.11 -47.42 -25.53
C PRO A 719 -46.42 -47.91 -26.06
N SER A 720 -46.68 -47.82 -27.38
CA SER A 720 -47.87 -48.32 -27.98
C SER A 720 -47.96 -49.88 -27.90
N LEU A 721 -46.88 -50.62 -28.17
CA LEU A 721 -46.77 -52.05 -27.97
C LEU A 721 -47.03 -52.48 -26.51
N VAL A 722 -46.34 -51.76 -25.57
CA VAL A 722 -46.47 -52.05 -24.15
C VAL A 722 -47.90 -51.88 -23.66
N LEU A 723 -48.59 -50.83 -24.09
CA LEU A 723 -49.98 -50.60 -23.69
C LEU A 723 -50.93 -51.55 -24.40
N LEU A 724 -50.68 -52.02 -25.63
CA LEU A 724 -51.44 -53.06 -26.30
C LEU A 724 -51.40 -54.37 -25.52
N GLU A 725 -50.24 -54.83 -25.10
CA GLU A 725 -50.08 -56.02 -24.26
C GLU A 725 -50.84 -55.88 -22.93
N ARG A 726 -50.73 -54.65 -22.33
CA ARG A 726 -51.43 -54.40 -21.08
C ARG A 726 -52.92 -54.29 -21.21
N VAL A 727 -53.48 -53.72 -22.29
CA VAL A 727 -54.90 -53.73 -22.62
C VAL A 727 -55.39 -55.13 -22.75
N ALA A 728 -54.68 -56.04 -23.46
CA ALA A 728 -55.02 -57.42 -23.60
C ALA A 728 -55.10 -58.16 -22.23
N PHE A 729 -54.11 -57.88 -21.35
CA PHE A 729 -54.14 -58.41 -19.99
C PHE A 729 -55.31 -57.87 -19.18
N MET A 730 -55.57 -56.54 -19.15
CA MET A 730 -56.65 -55.89 -18.41
C MET A 730 -58.03 -56.33 -18.89
N LYS A 731 -58.17 -56.60 -20.17
CA LYS A 731 -59.43 -57.13 -20.73
C LYS A 731 -59.79 -58.54 -20.20
N THR A 732 -58.76 -59.37 -19.92
CA THR A 732 -58.94 -60.70 -19.34
C THR A 732 -58.95 -60.69 -17.80
N HIS A 733 -58.42 -59.67 -17.19
CA HIS A 733 -58.33 -59.48 -15.73
C HIS A 733 -58.78 -58.05 -15.35
N PRO A 734 -60.06 -57.70 -15.52
CA PRO A 734 -60.57 -56.37 -15.27
C PRO A 734 -60.40 -55.98 -13.81
N PRO A 735 -59.89 -54.80 -13.53
CA PRO A 735 -59.55 -54.38 -12.17
C PRO A 735 -60.76 -54.00 -11.30
N GLY A 736 -61.95 -53.91 -11.87
CA GLY A 736 -63.16 -53.49 -11.18
C GLY A 736 -63.47 -51.98 -11.30
N PRO A 737 -64.74 -51.60 -10.89
CA PRO A 737 -65.19 -50.22 -11.06
C PRO A 737 -64.44 -49.21 -10.21
N ASP A 738 -63.88 -49.63 -9.06
CA ASP A 738 -63.15 -48.78 -8.14
C ASP A 738 -61.62 -48.65 -8.46
N TRP A 739 -61.19 -49.01 -9.67
CA TRP A 739 -59.79 -48.91 -10.07
C TRP A 739 -59.34 -47.51 -10.13
N ASP A 740 -58.24 -47.23 -9.36
CA ASP A 740 -57.63 -45.94 -9.23
C ASP A 740 -56.80 -45.48 -10.46
N GLY A 741 -56.79 -46.27 -11.56
CA GLY A 741 -56.01 -46.03 -12.76
C GLY A 741 -54.47 -46.17 -12.55
N VAL A 742 -54.05 -46.80 -11.45
CA VAL A 742 -52.62 -46.89 -11.08
C VAL A 742 -52.10 -48.31 -11.39
N TRP A 743 -50.97 -48.32 -12.12
CA TRP A 743 -50.26 -49.60 -12.36
C TRP A 743 -49.18 -49.79 -11.26
N ARG A 744 -49.25 -50.98 -10.60
CA ARG A 744 -48.32 -51.37 -9.54
C ARG A 744 -47.17 -52.19 -10.12
N MET A 745 -45.97 -51.64 -10.20
CA MET A 745 -44.78 -52.34 -10.71
C MET A 745 -44.32 -53.40 -9.69
N THR A 746 -44.25 -54.66 -10.09
CA THR A 746 -43.86 -55.80 -9.25
C THR A 746 -42.42 -56.22 -9.43
N SER A 747 -41.75 -55.80 -10.52
CA SER A 747 -40.35 -56.05 -10.85
C SER A 747 -39.54 -54.73 -10.88
N LYS A 748 -38.17 -54.82 -10.68
CA LYS A 748 -37.26 -53.73 -10.91
C LYS A 748 -37.05 -53.49 -12.38
#